data_4b9446270cfdcb474444618b21d8dd4c
#
_entry.id   4b9446270cfdcb474444618b21d8dd4c
#
_cell.length_a   1.000
_cell.length_b   1.000
_cell.length_c   1.000
_cell.angle_alpha   90.00
_cell.angle_beta   90.00
_cell.angle_gamma   90.00
#
_symmetry.space_group_name_H-M   'P 1'
#
loop_
_entity.id
_entity.type
_entity.pdbx_description
1 polymer ?
#
loop_
_entity_poly.entity_id
_entity_poly.type
_entity_poly.pdbx_seq_one_letter_code
_entity_poly.pdbx_strand_id
1 'polypeptide(L)'
;MADNYGSGNIQVLKGLEPVRKRPGMYIGSTGPNGLHHLVYEVVDNCIDEAMAGFCHNITVALEKDDICRVEDDGRGIPVDIHPTEGISALELVLTRLHAGGKFDKSNYKVSGGLHGVGVSCVNALSDWLEATVKRDGKLYVERFERGIPSKEGVREIGTSSDTGTTIRWKSDATIFTETITYDFDVLLARLRELAFLNPGIQITFRDERLENPKELVLKFEGGINEYTKFLNQGKKVIPADPIFINGEENDIIADISMQFNDGFDEKLYSYVNDINTREGGTHLDGFKNALTFVFNKALENNEKIFKKLNGNKVDKAKKGGDKEVKLEKLTGEDIRAGLTAIVSVKVPEPQFEGQTKTKLGNTEVKSVIDSLVKEKLILWCEQNPQDCAQILEKAVSEALGRIKARKAIEANRKSGMDSFGLPGKLADCSSKKPEECEVYIVEGDSAGGSAKQGRNPKTQAILPLWGKMLNVEKVHPEKVINNEKLQPVIASLGTGIGKNFNIEKLRYHKIIIMADADVDGAHISTLLMTFFFRFMPELIERGHVYIAMPPLYRVEYKKAKFRRFVFSDEERDRALEELGENRDKAEVQRYKGLGEMEWEELKETTMAPENRKMKQVKITDAIEADHIFSILMGDDVDPRRKFIEENAVYATLDV
;
A
#
# COMPACT_ATOMS: atom_id res chain seq x y z
N MET A 1 -37.05 -27.39 19.67
CA MET A 1 -36.03 -28.28 20.26
C MET A 1 -35.12 -27.40 21.09
N ALA A 2 -35.10 -27.56 22.39
CA ALA A 2 -34.21 -26.81 23.28
C ALA A 2 -32.77 -27.27 22.97
N ASP A 3 -31.92 -26.36 22.54
CA ASP A 3 -30.49 -26.61 22.35
C ASP A 3 -29.91 -27.02 23.68
N ASN A 4 -29.45 -28.26 23.77
CA ASN A 4 -28.84 -28.84 24.94
C ASN A 4 -27.36 -28.36 25.02
N TYR A 5 -27.14 -27.05 25.27
CA TYR A 5 -25.83 -26.47 25.46
C TYR A 5 -25.33 -26.84 26.88
N GLY A 6 -24.51 -27.88 26.96
CA GLY A 6 -23.94 -28.38 28.20
C GLY A 6 -22.41 -28.39 28.16
N SER A 7 -21.78 -28.75 29.29
CA SER A 7 -20.31 -28.81 29.42
C SER A 7 -19.63 -29.73 28.39
N GLY A 8 -20.33 -30.74 27.89
CA GLY A 8 -19.84 -31.63 26.83
C GLY A 8 -19.69 -30.95 25.45
N ASN A 9 -20.30 -29.77 25.26
CA ASN A 9 -20.22 -29.03 24.01
C ASN A 9 -19.02 -28.05 23.99
N ILE A 10 -18.29 -27.95 25.12
CA ILE A 10 -17.09 -27.11 25.21
C ILE A 10 -15.90 -27.93 24.71
N GLN A 11 -15.35 -27.54 23.55
CA GLN A 11 -14.16 -28.17 22.96
C GLN A 11 -12.90 -27.47 23.44
N VAL A 12 -11.91 -28.21 23.92
CA VAL A 12 -10.56 -27.72 24.23
C VAL A 12 -9.63 -28.17 23.11
N LEU A 13 -9.13 -27.20 22.35
CA LEU A 13 -8.17 -27.43 21.26
C LEU A 13 -6.75 -27.47 21.84
N LYS A 14 -5.89 -28.40 21.36
CA LYS A 14 -4.53 -28.61 21.87
C LYS A 14 -3.48 -28.32 20.78
N GLY A 15 -2.28 -27.94 21.18
CA GLY A 15 -1.14 -27.71 20.29
C GLY A 15 -1.45 -26.66 19.23
N LEU A 16 -1.27 -26.99 17.95
CA LEU A 16 -1.50 -26.11 16.81
C LEU A 16 -2.90 -26.23 16.19
N GLU A 17 -3.77 -27.06 16.73
CA GLU A 17 -5.15 -27.23 16.26
C GLU A 17 -5.96 -25.92 16.27
N PRO A 18 -5.83 -25.02 17.28
CA PRO A 18 -6.49 -23.71 17.27
C PRO A 18 -6.14 -22.86 16.05
N VAL A 19 -4.87 -22.88 15.63
CA VAL A 19 -4.37 -22.12 14.48
C VAL A 19 -5.03 -22.61 13.18
N ARG A 20 -5.05 -23.92 12.95
CA ARG A 20 -5.68 -24.53 11.78
C ARG A 20 -7.18 -24.30 11.73
N LYS A 21 -7.85 -24.31 12.90
CA LYS A 21 -9.31 -24.15 12.98
C LYS A 21 -9.75 -22.69 12.80
N ARG A 22 -8.93 -21.74 13.24
CA ARG A 22 -9.21 -20.29 13.15
C ARG A 22 -7.98 -19.49 12.71
N PRO A 23 -7.47 -19.72 11.48
CA PRO A 23 -6.23 -19.10 11.01
C PRO A 23 -6.32 -17.56 11.01
N GLY A 24 -7.48 -16.97 10.68
CA GLY A 24 -7.68 -15.53 10.66
C GLY A 24 -7.39 -14.83 11.99
N MET A 25 -7.44 -15.53 13.14
CA MET A 25 -7.07 -14.95 14.43
C MET A 25 -5.54 -14.73 14.57
N TYR A 26 -4.72 -15.46 13.80
CA TYR A 26 -3.26 -15.43 13.88
C TYR A 26 -2.61 -14.70 12.72
N ILE A 27 -3.14 -14.84 11.50
CA ILE A 27 -2.59 -14.27 10.27
C ILE A 27 -3.53 -13.27 9.58
N GLY A 28 -4.62 -12.88 10.24
CA GLY A 28 -5.58 -11.88 9.77
C GLY A 28 -6.58 -12.39 8.72
N SER A 29 -6.17 -13.18 7.75
CA SER A 29 -7.04 -13.74 6.70
C SER A 29 -6.48 -15.05 6.14
N THR A 30 -7.27 -15.77 5.33
CA THR A 30 -6.82 -16.93 4.54
C THR A 30 -6.73 -16.64 3.03
N GLY A 31 -6.90 -15.38 2.66
CA GLY A 31 -6.65 -14.89 1.30
C GLY A 31 -5.17 -14.55 1.06
N PRO A 32 -4.87 -13.86 -0.05
CA PRO A 32 -3.49 -13.52 -0.46
C PRO A 32 -2.67 -12.81 0.65
N ASN A 33 -3.28 -11.88 1.38
CA ASN A 33 -2.60 -11.15 2.46
C ASN A 33 -2.14 -12.08 3.60
N GLY A 34 -3.00 -13.02 4.02
CA GLY A 34 -2.63 -14.00 5.03
C GLY A 34 -1.58 -14.99 4.55
N LEU A 35 -1.60 -15.34 3.24
CA LEU A 35 -0.57 -16.17 2.64
C LEU A 35 0.82 -15.49 2.72
N HIS A 36 0.92 -14.23 2.29
CA HIS A 36 2.16 -13.45 2.36
C HIS A 36 2.64 -13.25 3.80
N HIS A 37 1.71 -13.19 4.77
CA HIS A 37 2.05 -13.04 6.19
C HIS A 37 2.90 -14.20 6.73
N LEU A 38 2.76 -15.41 6.17
CA LEU A 38 3.63 -16.54 6.53
C LEU A 38 5.11 -16.25 6.25
N VAL A 39 5.41 -15.60 5.12
CA VAL A 39 6.78 -15.18 4.77
C VAL A 39 7.27 -14.12 5.75
N TYR A 40 6.41 -13.14 6.09
CA TYR A 40 6.76 -12.07 7.01
C TYR A 40 7.13 -12.62 8.40
N GLU A 41 6.37 -13.59 8.94
CA GLU A 41 6.66 -14.18 10.24
C GLU A 41 8.02 -14.90 10.30
N VAL A 42 8.46 -15.52 9.20
CA VAL A 42 9.78 -16.16 9.17
C VAL A 42 10.89 -15.13 8.98
N VAL A 43 10.69 -14.15 8.08
CA VAL A 43 11.67 -13.08 7.85
C VAL A 43 11.85 -12.21 9.09
N ASP A 44 10.76 -11.87 9.80
CA ASP A 44 10.82 -11.09 11.03
C ASP A 44 11.66 -11.79 12.12
N ASN A 45 11.73 -13.15 12.13
CA ASN A 45 12.64 -13.86 13.02
C ASN A 45 14.11 -13.67 12.62
N CYS A 46 14.42 -13.65 11.32
CA CYS A 46 15.77 -13.36 10.83
C CYS A 46 16.16 -11.90 11.16
N ILE A 47 15.23 -10.95 11.03
CA ILE A 47 15.44 -9.55 11.43
C ILE A 47 15.68 -9.42 12.94
N ASP A 48 14.96 -10.16 13.77
CA ASP A 48 15.20 -10.17 15.21
C ASP A 48 16.64 -10.65 15.56
N GLU A 49 17.16 -11.68 14.85
CA GLU A 49 18.57 -12.11 14.96
C GLU A 49 19.53 -11.00 14.51
N ALA A 50 19.15 -10.25 13.46
CA ALA A 50 19.95 -9.15 12.97
C ALA A 50 19.96 -7.95 13.95
N MET A 51 18.81 -7.60 14.54
CA MET A 51 18.74 -6.59 15.60
C MET A 51 19.54 -6.99 16.84
N ALA A 52 19.67 -8.28 17.11
CA ALA A 52 20.54 -8.81 18.17
C ALA A 52 22.02 -8.85 17.78
N GLY A 53 22.38 -8.49 16.53
CA GLY A 53 23.75 -8.39 16.03
C GLY A 53 24.35 -9.72 15.53
N PHE A 54 23.54 -10.74 15.26
CA PHE A 54 24.03 -12.07 14.90
C PHE A 54 23.74 -12.47 13.45
N CYS A 55 22.85 -11.78 12.74
CA CYS A 55 22.52 -12.05 11.35
C CYS A 55 22.89 -10.86 10.46
N HIS A 56 23.46 -11.13 9.29
CA HIS A 56 23.88 -10.14 8.30
C HIS A 56 23.33 -10.42 6.91
N ASN A 57 23.03 -11.67 6.62
CA ASN A 57 22.53 -12.09 5.31
C ASN A 57 21.25 -12.93 5.47
N ILE A 58 20.20 -12.50 4.76
CA ILE A 58 18.93 -13.18 4.68
C ILE A 58 18.66 -13.51 3.22
N THR A 59 18.29 -14.75 2.92
CA THR A 59 17.86 -15.16 1.59
C THR A 59 16.41 -15.60 1.63
N VAL A 60 15.58 -15.02 0.78
CA VAL A 60 14.19 -15.42 0.56
C VAL A 60 14.08 -15.95 -0.86
N ALA A 61 13.54 -17.15 -1.05
CA ALA A 61 13.38 -17.75 -2.37
C ALA A 61 11.96 -18.30 -2.56
N LEU A 62 11.38 -17.99 -3.71
CA LEU A 62 10.15 -18.60 -4.21
C LEU A 62 10.55 -19.72 -5.17
N GLU A 63 10.42 -20.95 -4.75
CA GLU A 63 10.80 -22.13 -5.51
C GLU A 63 9.62 -22.65 -6.35
N LYS A 64 9.87 -23.56 -7.26
CA LYS A 64 8.82 -24.25 -8.03
C LYS A 64 7.81 -24.92 -7.09
N ASP A 65 6.62 -25.19 -7.59
CA ASP A 65 5.52 -25.83 -6.85
C ASP A 65 5.00 -25.02 -5.63
N ASP A 66 5.13 -23.68 -5.68
CA ASP A 66 4.69 -22.74 -4.63
C ASP A 66 5.35 -23.00 -3.27
N ILE A 67 6.61 -23.42 -3.29
CA ILE A 67 7.43 -23.58 -2.10
C ILE A 67 8.12 -22.26 -1.79
N CYS A 68 8.16 -21.89 -0.51
CA CYS A 68 8.92 -20.75 -0.03
C CYS A 68 10.06 -21.23 0.87
N ARG A 69 11.22 -20.59 0.73
CA ARG A 69 12.40 -20.81 1.56
C ARG A 69 12.95 -19.50 2.07
N VAL A 70 13.21 -19.46 3.37
CA VAL A 70 13.89 -18.33 4.04
C VAL A 70 15.09 -18.89 4.78
N GLU A 71 16.25 -18.28 4.58
CA GLU A 71 17.52 -18.66 5.18
C GLU A 71 18.19 -17.44 5.79
N ASP A 72 18.75 -17.58 6.99
CA ASP A 72 19.57 -16.58 7.67
C ASP A 72 20.94 -17.15 8.06
N ASP A 73 21.89 -16.26 8.33
CA ASP A 73 23.23 -16.57 8.84
C ASP A 73 23.35 -16.28 10.36
N GLY A 74 22.25 -16.29 11.10
CA GLY A 74 22.19 -16.06 12.54
C GLY A 74 22.78 -17.22 13.35
N ARG A 75 22.49 -17.22 14.66
CA ARG A 75 23.02 -18.25 15.60
C ARG A 75 22.48 -19.66 15.37
N GLY A 76 21.42 -19.82 14.60
CA GLY A 76 20.66 -21.07 14.49
C GLY A 76 19.78 -21.37 15.70
N ILE A 77 18.57 -21.85 15.48
CA ILE A 77 17.64 -22.24 16.55
C ILE A 77 18.29 -23.36 17.39
N PRO A 78 18.24 -23.33 18.75
CA PRO A 78 18.75 -24.41 19.58
C PRO A 78 18.08 -25.76 19.26
N VAL A 79 18.86 -26.83 19.23
CA VAL A 79 18.39 -28.19 18.91
C VAL A 79 18.45 -29.14 20.11
N ASP A 80 19.02 -28.67 21.22
CA ASP A 80 19.14 -29.44 22.47
C ASP A 80 17.74 -29.75 23.05
N ILE A 81 17.70 -30.83 23.85
CA ILE A 81 16.48 -31.22 24.56
C ILE A 81 16.14 -30.18 25.63
N HIS A 82 14.94 -29.62 25.55
CA HIS A 82 14.46 -28.66 26.55
C HIS A 82 14.27 -29.33 27.90
N PRO A 83 14.84 -28.78 29.01
CA PRO A 83 14.92 -29.46 30.29
C PRO A 83 13.57 -29.89 30.89
N THR A 84 12.51 -29.10 30.67
CA THR A 84 11.18 -29.35 31.26
C THR A 84 10.21 -30.01 30.29
N GLU A 85 10.34 -29.76 28.98
CA GLU A 85 9.40 -30.30 28.00
C GLU A 85 9.81 -31.67 27.43
N GLY A 86 11.11 -32.03 27.51
CA GLY A 86 11.61 -33.34 27.09
C GLY A 86 11.66 -33.55 25.57
N ILE A 87 11.44 -32.49 24.76
CA ILE A 87 11.56 -32.45 23.31
C ILE A 87 12.67 -31.46 22.90
N SER A 88 13.12 -31.49 21.65
CA SER A 88 14.10 -30.53 21.19
C SER A 88 13.57 -29.09 21.23
N ALA A 89 14.44 -28.11 21.45
CA ALA A 89 14.04 -26.72 21.44
C ALA A 89 13.53 -26.30 20.03
N LEU A 90 14.05 -26.88 18.95
CA LEU A 90 13.56 -26.68 17.58
C LEU A 90 12.11 -27.16 17.43
N GLU A 91 11.81 -28.39 17.84
CA GLU A 91 10.46 -28.94 17.84
C GLU A 91 9.53 -28.10 18.73
N LEU A 92 10.01 -27.68 19.90
CA LEU A 92 9.24 -26.86 20.83
C LEU A 92 8.76 -25.55 20.21
N VAL A 93 9.70 -24.80 19.60
CA VAL A 93 9.39 -23.50 18.95
C VAL A 93 8.45 -23.66 17.76
N LEU A 94 8.56 -24.76 17.02
CA LEU A 94 7.75 -25.01 15.82
C LEU A 94 6.37 -25.61 16.13
N THR A 95 6.16 -26.24 17.31
CA THR A 95 4.92 -26.96 17.63
C THR A 95 4.12 -26.41 18.81
N ARG A 96 4.71 -25.49 19.59
CA ARG A 96 4.04 -24.91 20.76
C ARG A 96 3.81 -23.40 20.55
N LEU A 97 2.60 -22.97 20.84
CA LEU A 97 2.28 -21.54 20.94
C LEU A 97 2.90 -20.98 22.22
N HIS A 98 3.33 -19.73 22.15
CA HIS A 98 3.96 -19.03 23.29
C HIS A 98 5.26 -19.67 23.80
N ALA A 99 6.01 -20.30 22.88
CA ALA A 99 7.35 -20.82 23.12
C ALA A 99 8.37 -20.00 22.30
N GLY A 100 9.49 -19.64 22.93
CA GLY A 100 10.58 -18.93 22.21
C GLY A 100 11.54 -18.21 23.14
N GLY A 101 12.78 -18.00 22.66
CA GLY A 101 13.84 -17.32 23.40
C GLY A 101 13.66 -15.81 23.58
N LYS A 102 12.67 -15.22 22.91
CA LYS A 102 12.38 -13.77 22.94
C LYS A 102 11.65 -13.30 24.20
N PHE A 103 11.20 -14.22 25.05
CA PHE A 103 10.67 -13.91 26.38
C PHE A 103 11.77 -13.58 27.39
N ASP A 104 13.01 -13.92 27.08
CA ASP A 104 14.17 -13.61 27.93
C ASP A 104 14.91 -12.38 27.38
N LYS A 105 14.83 -11.27 28.11
CA LYS A 105 15.48 -9.99 27.77
C LYS A 105 17.01 -10.07 27.70
N SER A 106 17.63 -11.09 28.29
CA SER A 106 19.08 -11.29 28.19
C SER A 106 19.51 -11.69 26.79
N ASN A 107 18.62 -12.33 26.03
CA ASN A 107 18.88 -12.80 24.66
C ASN A 107 18.49 -11.77 23.60
N TYR A 108 17.39 -11.02 23.83
CA TYR A 108 16.87 -10.02 22.90
C TYR A 108 16.39 -8.79 23.69
N LYS A 109 17.14 -7.68 23.63
CA LYS A 109 16.71 -6.40 24.25
C LYS A 109 15.47 -5.83 23.57
N VAL A 110 15.40 -5.98 22.26
CA VAL A 110 14.33 -5.51 21.39
C VAL A 110 14.01 -6.62 20.41
N SER A 111 12.75 -6.88 20.17
CA SER A 111 12.31 -7.82 19.12
C SER A 111 10.93 -7.42 18.59
N GLY A 112 10.65 -7.76 17.32
CA GLY A 112 9.32 -7.67 16.71
C GLY A 112 8.42 -8.85 17.11
N GLY A 113 9.02 -10.02 17.31
CA GLY A 113 8.34 -11.27 17.68
C GLY A 113 8.05 -11.38 19.18
N LEU A 114 6.93 -10.80 19.64
CA LEU A 114 6.58 -10.69 21.06
C LEU A 114 5.78 -11.87 21.62
N HIS A 115 5.06 -12.60 20.77
CA HIS A 115 4.04 -13.55 21.22
C HIS A 115 4.48 -15.01 21.16
N GLY A 116 5.63 -15.33 20.53
CA GLY A 116 6.11 -16.71 20.38
C GLY A 116 5.14 -17.60 19.59
N VAL A 117 4.48 -17.05 18.56
CA VAL A 117 3.47 -17.76 17.76
C VAL A 117 3.76 -17.78 16.26
N GLY A 118 4.63 -16.90 15.74
CA GLY A 118 4.81 -16.69 14.32
C GLY A 118 5.18 -17.94 13.54
N VAL A 119 6.36 -18.49 13.80
CA VAL A 119 6.85 -19.68 13.06
C VAL A 119 6.02 -20.93 13.32
N SER A 120 5.43 -21.08 14.50
CA SER A 120 4.51 -22.18 14.81
C SER A 120 3.20 -22.05 14.01
N CYS A 121 2.73 -20.82 13.74
CA CYS A 121 1.61 -20.60 12.84
C CYS A 121 1.97 -20.97 11.38
N VAL A 122 3.18 -20.62 10.91
CA VAL A 122 3.64 -21.06 9.59
C VAL A 122 3.62 -22.57 9.47
N ASN A 123 4.16 -23.29 10.48
CA ASN A 123 4.14 -24.74 10.52
C ASN A 123 2.71 -25.30 10.51
N ALA A 124 1.83 -24.78 11.36
CA ALA A 124 0.43 -25.20 11.42
C ALA A 124 -0.33 -25.03 10.10
N LEU A 125 -0.02 -23.98 9.32
CA LEU A 125 -0.74 -23.60 8.10
C LEU A 125 -0.04 -24.09 6.83
N SER A 126 1.01 -24.90 6.98
CA SER A 126 1.73 -25.54 5.87
C SER A 126 1.26 -26.98 5.67
N ASP A 127 1.24 -27.45 4.44
CA ASP A 127 1.07 -28.88 4.13
C ASP A 127 2.28 -29.66 4.67
N TRP A 128 3.47 -29.09 4.44
CA TRP A 128 4.69 -29.54 5.10
C TRP A 128 5.63 -28.35 5.36
N LEU A 129 6.47 -28.48 6.39
CA LEU A 129 7.55 -27.57 6.72
C LEU A 129 8.80 -28.37 7.05
N GLU A 130 9.95 -27.88 6.61
CA GLU A 130 11.28 -28.43 6.90
C GLU A 130 12.15 -27.31 7.49
N ALA A 131 12.69 -27.57 8.66
CA ALA A 131 13.62 -26.67 9.33
C ALA A 131 15.03 -27.30 9.29
N THR A 132 15.98 -26.57 8.73
CA THR A 132 17.40 -26.94 8.71
C THR A 132 18.16 -25.95 9.56
N VAL A 133 18.98 -26.45 10.49
CA VAL A 133 19.74 -25.62 11.43
C VAL A 133 21.22 -25.95 11.34
N LYS A 134 22.05 -24.92 11.13
CA LYS A 134 23.51 -24.95 11.19
C LYS A 134 23.93 -24.40 12.55
N ARG A 135 24.42 -25.27 13.45
CA ARG A 135 24.79 -24.87 14.81
C ARG A 135 25.84 -25.82 15.42
N ASP A 136 26.76 -25.26 16.18
CA ASP A 136 27.80 -26.00 16.92
C ASP A 136 28.62 -26.96 16.04
N GLY A 137 28.92 -26.53 14.80
CA GLY A 137 29.69 -27.30 13.81
C GLY A 137 28.91 -28.41 13.11
N LYS A 138 27.61 -28.50 13.33
CA LYS A 138 26.73 -29.55 12.83
C LYS A 138 25.57 -28.99 12.01
N LEU A 139 25.00 -29.86 11.18
CA LEU A 139 23.83 -29.59 10.36
C LEU A 139 22.70 -30.52 10.82
N TYR A 140 21.59 -29.90 11.23
CA TYR A 140 20.41 -30.61 11.70
C TYR A 140 19.22 -30.35 10.80
N VAL A 141 18.29 -31.32 10.72
CA VAL A 141 17.03 -31.17 9.99
C VAL A 141 15.88 -31.78 10.79
N GLU A 142 14.73 -31.12 10.72
CA GLU A 142 13.47 -31.65 11.22
C GLU A 142 12.35 -31.30 10.23
N ARG A 143 11.43 -32.26 9.99
CA ARG A 143 10.32 -32.12 9.08
C ARG A 143 8.99 -32.27 9.80
N PHE A 144 8.04 -31.48 9.36
CA PHE A 144 6.69 -31.41 9.90
C PHE A 144 5.66 -31.56 8.78
N GLU A 145 4.54 -32.17 9.08
CA GLU A 145 3.37 -32.25 8.21
C GLU A 145 2.17 -31.66 8.96
N ARG A 146 1.63 -30.54 8.44
CA ARG A 146 0.49 -29.82 9.05
C ARG A 146 0.68 -29.51 10.53
N GLY A 147 1.89 -29.12 10.90
CA GLY A 147 2.25 -28.80 12.28
C GLY A 147 2.60 -29.98 13.16
N ILE A 148 2.60 -31.21 12.63
CA ILE A 148 2.93 -32.44 13.37
C ILE A 148 4.37 -32.85 13.04
N PRO A 149 5.26 -33.03 14.02
CA PRO A 149 6.63 -33.45 13.80
C PRO A 149 6.70 -34.86 13.21
N SER A 150 7.71 -35.12 12.39
CA SER A 150 7.99 -36.45 11.88
C SER A 150 8.37 -37.39 13.03
N LYS A 151 8.19 -38.70 12.86
CA LYS A 151 8.55 -39.68 13.87
C LYS A 151 10.06 -39.74 14.18
N GLU A 152 10.87 -39.23 13.27
CA GLU A 152 12.32 -39.24 13.38
C GLU A 152 12.85 -38.10 14.26
N GLY A 153 12.04 -37.05 14.48
CA GLY A 153 12.44 -35.85 15.22
C GLY A 153 13.61 -35.12 14.57
N VAL A 154 14.36 -34.38 15.37
CA VAL A 154 15.58 -33.69 14.94
C VAL A 154 16.68 -34.71 14.60
N ARG A 155 17.23 -34.60 13.39
CA ARG A 155 18.32 -35.48 12.92
C ARG A 155 19.56 -34.66 12.56
N GLU A 156 20.73 -35.14 12.98
CA GLU A 156 22.00 -34.66 12.47
C GLU A 156 22.22 -35.28 11.07
N ILE A 157 22.45 -34.43 10.06
CA ILE A 157 22.61 -34.85 8.66
C ILE A 157 23.99 -34.53 8.09
N GLY A 158 24.83 -33.84 8.86
CA GLY A 158 26.18 -33.47 8.42
C GLY A 158 26.86 -32.46 9.34
N THR A 159 27.93 -31.88 8.83
CA THR A 159 28.70 -30.82 9.51
C THR A 159 28.56 -29.51 8.76
N SER A 160 28.68 -28.39 9.46
CA SER A 160 28.69 -27.04 8.87
C SER A 160 29.76 -26.20 9.55
N SER A 161 30.49 -25.40 8.76
CA SER A 161 31.41 -24.37 9.29
C SER A 161 30.66 -23.10 9.71
N ASP A 162 29.43 -22.93 9.22
CA ASP A 162 28.63 -21.73 9.38
C ASP A 162 27.50 -21.99 10.38
N THR A 163 26.87 -20.90 10.83
CA THR A 163 25.65 -20.95 11.63
C THR A 163 24.46 -20.40 10.82
N GLY A 164 23.23 -20.68 11.27
CA GLY A 164 22.04 -20.14 10.63
C GLY A 164 20.83 -21.07 10.70
N THR A 165 19.70 -20.56 10.26
CA THR A 165 18.45 -21.31 10.15
C THR A 165 17.90 -21.20 8.74
N THR A 166 17.40 -22.31 8.21
CA THR A 166 16.63 -22.35 6.97
C THR A 166 15.26 -22.94 7.25
N ILE A 167 14.20 -22.20 6.95
CA ILE A 167 12.82 -22.66 6.97
C ILE A 167 12.31 -22.76 5.55
N ARG A 168 11.87 -23.95 5.16
CA ARG A 168 11.33 -24.25 3.83
C ARG A 168 9.96 -24.88 3.99
N TRP A 169 8.94 -24.35 3.30
CA TRP A 169 7.57 -24.84 3.48
C TRP A 169 6.74 -24.73 2.20
N LYS A 170 5.66 -25.49 2.18
CA LYS A 170 4.57 -25.38 1.22
C LYS A 170 3.27 -25.09 1.96
N SER A 171 2.57 -24.02 1.59
CA SER A 171 1.31 -23.63 2.21
C SER A 171 0.20 -24.65 1.95
N ASP A 172 -0.68 -24.88 2.94
CA ASP A 172 -1.75 -25.87 2.83
C ASP A 172 -2.92 -25.32 2.00
N ALA A 173 -3.12 -25.87 0.80
CA ALA A 173 -4.21 -25.50 -0.11
C ALA A 173 -5.63 -25.77 0.46
N THR A 174 -5.75 -26.56 1.53
CA THR A 174 -7.04 -26.76 2.22
C THR A 174 -7.42 -25.59 3.11
N ILE A 175 -6.47 -24.73 3.44
CA ILE A 175 -6.65 -23.51 4.23
C ILE A 175 -6.65 -22.28 3.33
N PHE A 176 -5.66 -22.16 2.43
CA PHE A 176 -5.55 -21.07 1.46
C PHE A 176 -6.25 -21.45 0.16
N THR A 177 -7.59 -21.36 0.16
CA THR A 177 -8.43 -21.85 -0.93
C THR A 177 -8.48 -20.91 -2.14
N GLU A 178 -8.13 -19.63 -1.97
CA GLU A 178 -8.11 -18.67 -3.08
C GLU A 178 -6.83 -18.80 -3.91
N THR A 179 -5.69 -18.91 -3.26
CA THR A 179 -4.36 -19.05 -3.87
C THR A 179 -3.34 -19.55 -2.86
N ILE A 180 -2.38 -20.34 -3.32
CA ILE A 180 -1.15 -20.69 -2.60
C ILE A 180 0.09 -20.07 -3.27
N THR A 181 -0.10 -19.31 -4.35
CA THR A 181 0.98 -18.69 -5.10
C THR A 181 1.34 -17.33 -4.51
N TYR A 182 2.60 -17.17 -4.16
CA TYR A 182 3.13 -15.92 -3.63
C TYR A 182 3.33 -14.87 -4.74
N ASP A 183 2.91 -13.63 -4.46
CA ASP A 183 3.16 -12.48 -5.33
C ASP A 183 4.56 -11.92 -5.05
N PHE A 184 5.41 -11.88 -6.08
CA PHE A 184 6.80 -11.43 -5.96
C PHE A 184 6.87 -9.95 -5.57
N ASP A 185 6.07 -9.08 -6.20
CA ASP A 185 6.16 -7.64 -6.00
C ASP A 185 5.66 -7.23 -4.61
N VAL A 186 4.62 -7.89 -4.11
CA VAL A 186 4.12 -7.70 -2.73
C VAL A 186 5.20 -8.05 -1.70
N LEU A 187 5.89 -9.17 -1.88
CA LEU A 187 6.98 -9.57 -0.98
C LEU A 187 8.19 -8.64 -1.11
N LEU A 188 8.55 -8.25 -2.35
CA LEU A 188 9.66 -7.34 -2.62
C LEU A 188 9.49 -6.01 -1.89
N ALA A 189 8.28 -5.45 -1.90
CA ALA A 189 7.97 -4.20 -1.21
C ALA A 189 8.30 -4.29 0.28
N ARG A 190 7.87 -5.36 0.96
CA ARG A 190 8.14 -5.56 2.39
C ARG A 190 9.61 -5.85 2.68
N LEU A 191 10.28 -6.67 1.87
CA LEU A 191 11.70 -6.98 2.04
C LEU A 191 12.58 -5.75 1.85
N ARG A 192 12.25 -4.87 0.88
CA ARG A 192 12.91 -3.59 0.68
C ARG A 192 12.76 -2.67 1.89
N GLU A 193 11.55 -2.57 2.43
CA GLU A 193 11.26 -1.81 3.65
C GLU A 193 12.12 -2.27 4.83
N LEU A 194 12.20 -3.58 5.07
CA LEU A 194 13.01 -4.18 6.14
C LEU A 194 14.52 -3.92 5.93
N ALA A 195 15.00 -3.98 4.69
CA ALA A 195 16.40 -3.69 4.38
C ALA A 195 16.75 -2.21 4.64
N PHE A 196 15.84 -1.27 4.39
CA PHE A 196 16.03 0.15 4.74
C PHE A 196 16.00 0.40 6.26
N LEU A 197 15.15 -0.31 6.99
CA LEU A 197 15.04 -0.16 8.45
C LEU A 197 16.25 -0.72 9.19
N ASN A 198 16.98 -1.65 8.57
CA ASN A 198 18.11 -2.34 9.17
C ASN A 198 19.40 -2.13 8.35
N PRO A 199 20.07 -0.97 8.49
CA PRO A 199 21.25 -0.66 7.70
C PRO A 199 22.35 -1.71 7.90
N GLY A 200 22.98 -2.12 6.77
CA GLY A 200 24.04 -3.12 6.77
C GLY A 200 23.57 -4.57 6.57
N ILE A 201 22.27 -4.86 6.77
CA ILE A 201 21.70 -6.18 6.41
C ILE A 201 21.60 -6.30 4.89
N GLN A 202 21.94 -7.49 4.39
CA GLN A 202 21.72 -7.86 3.01
C GLN A 202 20.55 -8.84 2.91
N ILE A 203 19.49 -8.48 2.16
CA ILE A 203 18.38 -9.38 1.85
C ILE A 203 18.48 -9.74 0.36
N THR A 204 18.68 -11.03 0.06
CA THR A 204 18.67 -11.56 -1.31
C THR A 204 17.30 -12.18 -1.58
N PHE A 205 16.58 -11.66 -2.56
CA PHE A 205 15.26 -12.18 -2.94
C PHE A 205 15.30 -12.83 -4.31
N ARG A 206 14.88 -14.10 -4.40
CA ARG A 206 14.93 -14.93 -5.61
C ARG A 206 13.56 -15.42 -6.03
N ASP A 207 13.26 -15.33 -7.31
CA ASP A 207 12.13 -16.04 -7.93
C ASP A 207 12.69 -17.18 -8.81
N GLU A 208 12.71 -18.38 -8.27
CA GLU A 208 13.21 -19.59 -8.92
C GLU A 208 12.10 -20.35 -9.67
N ARG A 209 10.87 -19.80 -9.70
CA ARG A 209 9.71 -20.37 -10.44
C ARG A 209 9.87 -20.20 -11.94
N LEU A 210 10.58 -19.16 -12.36
CA LEU A 210 10.83 -18.79 -13.75
C LEU A 210 11.92 -19.66 -14.39
N GLU A 211 11.89 -19.82 -15.72
CA GLU A 211 12.97 -20.49 -16.47
C GLU A 211 14.33 -19.77 -16.28
N ASN A 212 14.29 -18.44 -16.27
CA ASN A 212 15.42 -17.60 -15.91
C ASN A 212 15.12 -16.99 -14.52
N PRO A 213 15.75 -17.48 -13.46
CA PRO A 213 15.52 -16.98 -12.11
C PRO A 213 15.79 -15.48 -11.99
N LYS A 214 14.87 -14.77 -11.34
CA LYS A 214 15.07 -13.36 -11.01
C LYS A 214 15.70 -13.27 -9.63
N GLU A 215 16.80 -12.53 -9.51
CA GLU A 215 17.47 -12.29 -8.23
C GLU A 215 17.61 -10.79 -8.00
N LEU A 216 17.28 -10.33 -6.81
CA LEU A 216 17.46 -8.96 -6.35
C LEU A 216 18.19 -8.96 -5.01
N VAL A 217 19.21 -8.12 -4.90
CA VAL A 217 19.95 -7.91 -3.66
C VAL A 217 19.57 -6.54 -3.10
N LEU A 218 19.01 -6.54 -1.91
CA LEU A 218 18.57 -5.36 -1.17
C LEU A 218 19.56 -5.10 -0.04
N LYS A 219 20.33 -4.01 -0.12
CA LYS A 219 21.29 -3.60 0.90
C LYS A 219 21.41 -2.08 0.88
N PHE A 220 21.11 -1.44 2.01
CA PHE A 220 21.05 0.01 2.14
C PHE A 220 21.85 0.44 3.38
N GLU A 221 23.02 1.04 3.13
CA GLU A 221 23.89 1.51 4.22
C GLU A 221 23.39 2.82 4.86
N GLY A 222 22.64 3.63 4.10
CA GLY A 222 22.10 4.90 4.58
C GLY A 222 20.82 4.76 5.43
N GLY A 223 20.30 3.54 5.57
CA GLY A 223 19.14 3.25 6.41
C GLY A 223 17.89 4.08 6.06
N ILE A 224 17.20 4.58 7.08
CA ILE A 224 15.97 5.38 6.88
C ILE A 224 16.20 6.72 6.18
N ASN A 225 17.41 7.26 6.17
CA ASN A 225 17.73 8.44 5.38
C ASN A 225 17.71 8.14 3.89
N GLU A 226 18.30 7.03 3.50
CA GLU A 226 18.26 6.55 2.12
C GLU A 226 16.84 6.19 1.71
N TYR A 227 16.07 5.61 2.64
CA TYR A 227 14.64 5.34 2.43
C TYR A 227 13.84 6.62 2.19
N THR A 228 14.07 7.68 2.98
CA THR A 228 13.40 8.98 2.77
C THR A 228 13.75 9.59 1.40
N LYS A 229 15.02 9.48 0.96
CA LYS A 229 15.44 9.90 -0.38
C LYS A 229 14.76 9.07 -1.48
N PHE A 230 14.67 7.76 -1.29
CA PHE A 230 13.98 6.86 -2.21
C PHE A 230 12.49 7.23 -2.35
N LEU A 231 11.79 7.51 -1.25
CA LEU A 231 10.38 7.92 -1.24
C LEU A 231 10.13 9.28 -1.91
N ASN A 232 11.14 10.13 -1.96
CA ASN A 232 11.08 11.47 -2.59
C ASN A 232 11.74 11.53 -3.96
N GLN A 233 12.16 10.42 -4.52
CA GLN A 233 12.77 10.37 -5.84
C GLN A 233 11.84 10.98 -6.90
N GLY A 234 12.37 11.87 -7.76
CA GLY A 234 11.59 12.59 -8.77
C GLY A 234 10.80 13.80 -8.25
N LYS A 235 10.99 14.21 -6.98
CA LYS A 235 10.34 15.40 -6.40
C LYS A 235 11.36 16.48 -6.07
N LYS A 236 10.92 17.75 -6.09
CA LYS A 236 11.73 18.85 -5.57
C LYS A 236 11.66 18.86 -4.07
N VAL A 237 12.78 18.65 -3.42
CA VAL A 237 12.86 18.45 -1.96
C VAL A 237 13.46 19.65 -1.24
N ILE A 238 13.11 19.80 0.04
CA ILE A 238 13.60 20.79 1.00
C ILE A 238 13.73 20.10 2.37
N PRO A 239 14.90 20.06 2.98
CA PRO A 239 16.25 20.34 2.44
C PRO A 239 16.72 19.29 1.43
N ALA A 240 17.86 19.51 0.79
CA ALA A 240 18.44 18.56 -0.18
C ALA A 240 18.72 17.18 0.45
N ASP A 241 19.26 17.16 1.67
CA ASP A 241 19.43 15.96 2.48
C ASP A 241 18.33 15.86 3.55
N PRO A 242 17.81 14.67 3.85
CA PRO A 242 16.80 14.50 4.89
C PRO A 242 17.25 15.00 6.25
N ILE A 243 16.33 15.56 7.01
CA ILE A 243 16.55 15.91 8.42
C ILE A 243 16.53 14.60 9.21
N PHE A 244 17.65 14.27 9.84
CA PHE A 244 17.80 13.06 10.63
C PHE A 244 17.86 13.38 12.11
N ILE A 245 17.03 12.72 12.89
CA ILE A 245 16.95 12.83 14.34
C ILE A 245 17.09 11.43 14.90
N ASN A 246 18.10 11.23 15.74
CA ASN A 246 18.28 10.00 16.49
C ASN A 246 18.52 10.29 17.97
N GLY A 247 18.15 9.32 18.81
CA GLY A 247 18.42 9.42 20.24
C GLY A 247 17.85 8.23 21.00
N GLU A 248 18.29 8.13 22.26
CA GLU A 248 17.86 7.10 23.20
C GLU A 248 17.49 7.78 24.53
N GLU A 249 16.31 7.48 25.03
CA GLU A 249 15.83 7.93 26.34
C GLU A 249 14.91 6.86 26.94
N ASN A 250 15.16 6.48 28.21
CA ASN A 250 14.38 5.46 28.92
C ASN A 250 14.33 4.09 28.19
N ASP A 251 15.46 3.65 27.66
CA ASP A 251 15.61 2.43 26.84
C ASP A 251 14.78 2.44 25.54
N ILE A 252 14.19 3.57 25.17
CA ILE A 252 13.50 3.78 23.89
C ILE A 252 14.49 4.43 22.93
N ILE A 253 14.79 3.74 21.83
CA ILE A 253 15.64 4.27 20.76
C ILE A 253 14.71 4.79 19.66
N ALA A 254 14.99 5.98 19.16
CA ALA A 254 14.25 6.58 18.07
C ALA A 254 15.18 7.00 16.93
N ASP A 255 14.84 6.58 15.74
CA ASP A 255 15.43 7.02 14.48
C ASP A 255 14.33 7.63 13.61
N ILE A 256 14.48 8.91 13.29
CA ILE A 256 13.48 9.67 12.53
C ILE A 256 14.19 10.36 11.37
N SER A 257 13.68 10.12 10.16
CA SER A 257 14.13 10.79 8.96
C SER A 257 12.96 11.50 8.30
N MET A 258 13.15 12.78 7.92
CA MET A 258 12.09 13.55 7.29
C MET A 258 12.61 14.52 6.23
N GLN A 259 11.79 14.78 5.23
CA GLN A 259 12.09 15.70 4.15
C GLN A 259 10.78 16.26 3.59
N PHE A 260 10.77 17.53 3.25
CA PHE A 260 9.61 18.15 2.58
C PHE A 260 9.81 18.11 1.07
N ASN A 261 8.73 18.09 0.33
CA ASN A 261 8.74 18.14 -1.13
C ASN A 261 7.71 19.16 -1.66
N ASP A 262 7.70 19.39 -2.96
CA ASP A 262 6.80 20.34 -3.61
C ASP A 262 5.34 19.87 -3.75
N GLY A 263 5.03 18.63 -3.35
CA GLY A 263 3.67 18.10 -3.28
C GLY A 263 2.87 18.61 -2.07
N PHE A 264 1.63 18.12 -1.94
CA PHE A 264 0.69 18.49 -0.87
C PHE A 264 0.39 17.31 0.07
N ASP A 265 0.71 16.09 -0.34
CA ASP A 265 0.41 14.88 0.40
C ASP A 265 1.34 14.71 1.61
N GLU A 266 0.75 14.34 2.74
CA GLU A 266 1.45 13.93 3.94
C GLU A 266 1.75 12.42 3.84
N LYS A 267 3.03 12.02 3.87
CA LYS A 267 3.47 10.63 3.85
C LYS A 267 4.24 10.32 5.13
N LEU A 268 3.59 9.61 6.02
CA LEU A 268 4.14 9.23 7.30
C LEU A 268 4.20 7.70 7.40
N TYR A 269 5.41 7.18 7.51
CA TYR A 269 5.68 5.77 7.74
C TYR A 269 6.13 5.60 9.18
N SER A 270 5.48 4.73 9.93
CA SER A 270 5.79 4.55 11.33
C SER A 270 6.03 3.09 11.68
N TYR A 271 7.09 2.84 12.46
CA TYR A 271 7.57 1.51 12.80
C TYR A 271 7.86 1.40 14.29
N VAL A 272 7.58 0.23 14.83
CA VAL A 272 7.95 -0.16 16.20
C VAL A 272 8.59 -1.54 16.13
N ASN A 273 9.89 -1.63 16.47
CA ASN A 273 10.66 -2.87 16.34
C ASN A 273 10.52 -3.48 14.93
N ASP A 274 10.68 -2.63 13.91
CA ASP A 274 10.53 -2.92 12.48
C ASP A 274 9.12 -3.37 12.01
N ILE A 275 8.15 -3.39 12.91
CA ILE A 275 6.74 -3.64 12.58
C ILE A 275 6.08 -2.35 12.10
N ASN A 276 5.47 -2.40 10.91
CA ASN A 276 4.74 -1.27 10.35
C ASN A 276 3.44 -1.00 11.13
N THR A 277 3.38 0.15 11.79
CA THR A 277 2.19 0.60 12.54
C THR A 277 1.32 1.49 11.65
N ARG A 278 0.56 0.87 10.75
CA ARG A 278 -0.24 1.58 9.72
C ARG A 278 -1.26 2.55 10.29
N GLU A 279 -1.77 2.29 11.49
CA GLU A 279 -2.69 3.16 12.21
C GLU A 279 -1.96 4.15 13.15
N GLY A 280 -0.61 4.16 13.09
CA GLY A 280 0.22 5.04 13.90
C GLY A 280 0.33 4.60 15.36
N GLY A 281 0.11 5.54 16.25
CA GLY A 281 0.19 5.35 17.70
C GLY A 281 0.93 6.48 18.40
N THR A 282 1.26 6.26 19.66
CA THR A 282 1.81 7.27 20.56
C THR A 282 3.12 7.91 20.07
N HIS A 283 4.01 7.13 19.40
CA HIS A 283 5.25 7.62 18.81
C HIS A 283 4.98 8.63 17.69
N LEU A 284 4.01 8.33 16.81
CA LEU A 284 3.62 9.22 15.73
C LEU A 284 2.89 10.48 16.26
N ASP A 285 2.09 10.34 17.31
CA ASP A 285 1.45 11.48 17.98
C ASP A 285 2.48 12.43 18.60
N GLY A 286 3.53 11.89 19.27
CA GLY A 286 4.63 12.65 19.80
C GLY A 286 5.35 13.44 18.70
N PHE A 287 5.69 12.79 17.60
CA PHE A 287 6.30 13.41 16.43
C PHE A 287 5.46 14.56 15.86
N LYS A 288 4.16 14.33 15.59
CA LYS A 288 3.25 15.35 15.05
C LYS A 288 3.11 16.57 15.97
N ASN A 289 3.06 16.34 17.28
CA ASN A 289 2.98 17.41 18.27
C ASN A 289 4.25 18.25 18.29
N ALA A 290 5.41 17.60 18.29
CA ALA A 290 6.70 18.26 18.27
C ALA A 290 6.90 19.12 17.02
N LEU A 291 6.58 18.59 15.82
CA LEU A 291 6.62 19.35 14.57
C LEU A 291 5.78 20.62 14.67
N THR A 292 4.54 20.48 15.13
CA THR A 292 3.61 21.62 15.24
C THR A 292 4.14 22.68 16.19
N PHE A 293 4.73 22.27 17.30
CA PHE A 293 5.31 23.19 18.28
C PHE A 293 6.55 23.90 17.69
N VAL A 294 7.50 23.17 17.14
CA VAL A 294 8.78 23.73 16.68
C VAL A 294 8.60 24.72 15.53
N PHE A 295 7.79 24.36 14.51
CA PHE A 295 7.59 25.26 13.38
C PHE A 295 6.73 26.48 13.72
N ASN A 296 5.79 26.41 14.66
CA ASN A 296 5.13 27.61 15.16
C ASN A 296 6.09 28.53 15.94
N LYS A 297 7.00 27.96 16.76
CA LYS A 297 8.04 28.71 17.44
C LYS A 297 9.03 29.37 16.45
N ALA A 298 9.45 28.62 15.43
CA ALA A 298 10.29 29.14 14.37
C ALA A 298 9.60 30.25 13.55
N LEU A 299 8.28 30.12 13.30
CA LEU A 299 7.47 31.14 12.65
C LEU A 299 7.42 32.45 13.48
N GLU A 300 7.19 32.35 14.81
CA GLU A 300 7.17 33.50 15.71
C GLU A 300 8.51 34.26 15.69
N ASN A 301 9.63 33.55 15.54
CA ASN A 301 10.97 34.12 15.44
C ASN A 301 11.28 34.72 14.04
N ASN A 302 10.50 34.42 13.00
CA ASN A 302 10.68 34.95 11.65
C ASN A 302 9.64 36.04 11.32
N GLU A 303 9.98 37.30 11.71
CA GLU A 303 9.02 38.43 11.58
C GLU A 303 8.45 38.63 10.18
N LYS A 304 9.26 38.39 9.13
CA LYS A 304 8.83 38.55 7.73
C LYS A 304 7.76 37.55 7.34
N ILE A 305 7.99 36.26 7.64
CA ILE A 305 7.05 35.18 7.31
C ILE A 305 5.82 35.28 8.22
N PHE A 306 6.01 35.60 9.49
CA PHE A 306 4.92 35.80 10.43
C PHE A 306 3.96 36.92 10.01
N LYS A 307 4.48 38.05 9.49
CA LYS A 307 3.68 39.13 8.90
C LYS A 307 2.94 38.68 7.63
N LYS A 308 3.53 37.81 6.81
CA LYS A 308 2.88 37.25 5.62
C LYS A 308 1.58 36.50 5.98
N LEU A 309 1.60 35.74 7.08
CA LEU A 309 0.43 35.00 7.57
C LEU A 309 -0.63 35.93 8.21
N ASN A 310 -0.17 36.86 9.04
CA ASN A 310 -1.05 37.66 9.92
C ASN A 310 -1.38 39.05 9.39
N GLY A 311 -0.64 39.56 8.39
CA GLY A 311 -0.88 40.86 7.76
C GLY A 311 -0.96 42.02 8.78
N ASN A 312 -1.90 42.93 8.56
CA ASN A 312 -2.13 44.09 9.43
C ASN A 312 -2.60 43.76 10.85
N LYS A 313 -2.90 42.48 11.17
CA LYS A 313 -3.23 42.07 12.55
C LYS A 313 -2.04 42.22 13.49
N VAL A 314 -0.81 42.03 12.99
CA VAL A 314 0.43 42.20 13.78
C VAL A 314 0.58 43.62 14.29
N ASP A 315 0.35 44.60 13.41
CA ASP A 315 0.48 46.03 13.78
C ASP A 315 -0.61 46.48 14.74
N LYS A 316 -1.81 45.90 14.65
CA LYS A 316 -2.89 46.14 15.59
C LYS A 316 -2.62 45.53 16.95
N ALA A 317 -2.04 44.32 17.02
CA ALA A 317 -1.67 43.68 18.28
C ALA A 317 -0.56 44.43 19.01
N LYS A 318 0.41 45.00 18.29
CA LYS A 318 1.51 45.82 18.85
C LYS A 318 1.01 47.18 19.38
N LYS A 319 -0.08 47.73 18.90
CA LYS A 319 -0.61 49.07 19.27
C LYS A 319 -1.52 49.08 20.52
N GLY A 320 -1.69 47.94 21.19
CA GLY A 320 -2.34 47.88 22.51
C GLY A 320 -3.76 48.46 22.56
N GLY A 321 -4.71 47.93 21.77
CA GLY A 321 -6.13 48.27 21.92
C GLY A 321 -6.84 47.15 22.68
N ASP A 322 -7.85 47.50 23.47
CA ASP A 322 -8.65 46.67 24.38
C ASP A 322 -9.39 45.45 23.79
N LYS A 323 -9.04 45.03 22.56
CA LYS A 323 -9.51 43.78 21.93
C LYS A 323 -8.32 42.88 21.64
N GLU A 324 -8.27 41.75 22.31
CA GLU A 324 -7.32 40.65 22.05
C GLU A 324 -7.36 40.26 20.56
N VAL A 325 -6.35 40.68 19.80
CA VAL A 325 -6.24 40.37 18.38
C VAL A 325 -5.68 38.94 18.26
N LYS A 326 -6.57 37.97 18.00
CA LYS A 326 -6.18 36.58 17.79
C LYS A 326 -5.33 36.45 16.52
N LEU A 327 -4.05 36.14 16.70
CA LEU A 327 -3.13 35.86 15.63
C LEU A 327 -3.33 34.43 15.10
N GLU A 328 -3.20 34.26 13.78
CA GLU A 328 -3.26 32.93 13.17
C GLU A 328 -1.98 32.17 13.45
N LYS A 329 -2.11 30.86 13.77
CA LYS A 329 -1.03 29.89 13.89
C LYS A 329 -1.15 28.86 12.77
N LEU A 330 -0.02 28.22 12.48
CA LEU A 330 -0.01 27.06 11.60
C LEU A 330 -0.66 25.86 12.30
N THR A 331 -1.54 25.17 11.60
CA THR A 331 -2.04 23.87 12.05
C THR A 331 -1.01 22.80 11.74
N GLY A 332 -1.11 21.65 12.42
CA GLY A 332 -0.25 20.50 12.07
C GLY A 332 -0.36 20.10 10.60
N GLU A 333 -1.54 20.24 10.00
CA GLU A 333 -1.77 19.95 8.58
C GLU A 333 -1.05 20.93 7.65
N ASP A 334 -1.06 22.22 7.96
CA ASP A 334 -0.34 23.22 7.18
C ASP A 334 1.16 22.93 7.13
N ILE A 335 1.71 22.45 8.26
CA ILE A 335 3.13 22.12 8.41
C ILE A 335 3.47 20.82 7.66
N ARG A 336 2.61 19.82 7.75
CA ARG A 336 2.88 18.50 7.17
C ARG A 336 2.51 18.36 5.69
N ALA A 337 2.02 19.41 5.05
CA ALA A 337 1.78 19.41 3.61
C ALA A 337 3.08 19.17 2.83
N GLY A 338 3.14 18.09 2.05
CA GLY A 338 4.33 17.64 1.32
C GLY A 338 5.44 17.09 2.21
N LEU A 339 5.14 16.70 3.44
CA LEU A 339 6.09 16.01 4.32
C LEU A 339 6.16 14.53 3.99
N THR A 340 7.37 14.01 3.78
CA THR A 340 7.69 12.59 3.83
C THR A 340 8.51 12.35 5.07
N ALA A 341 8.04 11.49 5.98
CA ALA A 341 8.78 11.16 7.20
C ALA A 341 8.66 9.67 7.55
N ILE A 342 9.75 9.15 8.09
CA ILE A 342 9.86 7.80 8.64
C ILE A 342 10.15 7.96 10.13
N VAL A 343 9.31 7.37 10.97
CA VAL A 343 9.44 7.37 12.43
C VAL A 343 9.61 5.92 12.86
N SER A 344 10.85 5.51 13.15
CA SER A 344 11.19 4.17 13.63
C SER A 344 11.56 4.25 15.10
N VAL A 345 10.92 3.45 15.95
CA VAL A 345 11.25 3.36 17.36
C VAL A 345 11.53 1.92 17.77
N LYS A 346 12.52 1.73 18.62
CA LYS A 346 12.81 0.45 19.27
C LYS A 346 12.37 0.54 20.72
N VAL A 347 11.41 -0.28 21.09
CA VAL A 347 10.77 -0.28 22.42
C VAL A 347 10.93 -1.67 23.02
N PRO A 348 11.49 -1.80 24.26
CA PRO A 348 11.70 -3.12 24.86
C PRO A 348 10.40 -3.91 25.10
N GLU A 349 9.33 -3.22 25.49
CA GLU A 349 8.02 -3.82 25.78
C GLU A 349 6.90 -3.05 25.05
N PRO A 350 6.76 -3.22 23.74
CA PRO A 350 5.71 -2.50 23.01
C PRO A 350 4.33 -3.09 23.30
N GLN A 351 3.38 -2.21 23.55
CA GLN A 351 1.98 -2.53 23.74
C GLN A 351 1.20 -2.08 22.51
N PHE A 352 0.64 -3.03 21.78
CA PHE A 352 -0.13 -2.76 20.57
C PHE A 352 -1.64 -2.87 20.83
N GLU A 353 -2.42 -2.06 20.12
CA GLU A 353 -3.86 -2.24 20.05
C GLU A 353 -4.18 -3.40 19.10
N GLY A 354 -4.35 -4.61 19.65
CA GLY A 354 -4.71 -5.84 18.92
C GLY A 354 -3.55 -6.66 18.37
N GLN A 355 -3.88 -7.87 17.90
CA GLN A 355 -2.92 -8.87 17.44
C GLN A 355 -2.19 -8.47 16.13
N THR A 356 -2.82 -7.68 15.29
CA THR A 356 -2.23 -7.22 14.02
C THR A 356 -1.17 -6.14 14.18
N LYS A 357 -0.92 -5.68 15.41
CA LYS A 357 0.15 -4.74 15.79
C LYS A 357 0.13 -3.43 14.99
N THR A 358 -1.03 -2.98 14.55
CA THR A 358 -1.18 -1.82 13.65
C THR A 358 -1.00 -0.48 14.35
N LYS A 359 -1.13 -0.42 15.69
CA LYS A 359 -1.08 0.82 16.46
C LYS A 359 -0.38 0.63 17.80
N LEU A 360 0.57 1.52 18.12
CA LEU A 360 1.29 1.53 19.41
C LEU A 360 0.49 2.27 20.49
N GLY A 361 0.36 1.64 21.66
CA GLY A 361 -0.37 2.17 22.82
C GLY A 361 0.48 2.77 23.95
N ASN A 362 1.79 2.48 24.01
CA ASN A 362 2.69 2.93 25.07
C ASN A 362 2.68 4.46 25.27
N THR A 363 2.15 4.95 26.37
CA THR A 363 2.00 6.41 26.62
C THR A 363 3.32 7.13 26.84
N GLU A 364 4.32 6.47 27.44
CA GLU A 364 5.66 7.00 27.70
C GLU A 364 6.41 7.32 26.40
N VAL A 365 6.22 6.53 25.35
CA VAL A 365 6.86 6.74 24.05
C VAL A 365 6.51 8.09 23.45
N LYS A 366 5.26 8.54 23.64
CA LYS A 366 4.81 9.86 23.16
C LYS A 366 5.65 10.99 23.72
N SER A 367 5.92 10.96 25.02
CA SER A 367 6.67 12.01 25.71
C SER A 367 8.14 12.02 25.28
N VAL A 368 8.76 10.84 25.17
CA VAL A 368 10.14 10.68 24.72
C VAL A 368 10.32 11.24 23.30
N ILE A 369 9.46 10.84 22.37
CA ILE A 369 9.55 11.31 20.97
C ILE A 369 9.26 12.80 20.87
N ASP A 370 8.25 13.32 21.59
CA ASP A 370 7.94 14.76 21.61
C ASP A 370 9.13 15.59 22.09
N SER A 371 9.79 15.18 23.19
CA SER A 371 10.95 15.88 23.75
C SER A 371 12.16 15.82 22.83
N LEU A 372 12.51 14.63 22.36
CA LEU A 372 13.66 14.40 21.48
C LEU A 372 13.54 15.20 20.17
N VAL A 373 12.38 15.13 19.53
CA VAL A 373 12.15 15.85 18.26
C VAL A 373 12.18 17.37 18.48
N LYS A 374 11.58 17.88 19.56
CA LYS A 374 11.65 19.32 19.87
C LYS A 374 13.09 19.81 20.04
N GLU A 375 13.87 19.10 20.85
CA GLU A 375 15.27 19.47 21.10
C GLU A 375 16.08 19.51 19.81
N LYS A 376 16.09 18.41 19.08
CA LYS A 376 16.93 18.26 17.87
C LYS A 376 16.46 19.13 16.71
N LEU A 377 15.14 19.27 16.52
CA LEU A 377 14.61 20.04 15.40
C LEU A 377 14.72 21.56 15.64
N ILE A 378 14.63 22.05 16.88
CA ILE A 378 14.93 23.46 17.20
C ILE A 378 16.38 23.76 16.80
N LEU A 379 17.32 22.92 17.24
CA LEU A 379 18.74 23.07 16.91
C LEU A 379 18.97 23.04 15.38
N TRP A 380 18.30 22.11 14.68
CA TRP A 380 18.39 22.04 13.23
C TRP A 380 17.89 23.33 12.55
N CYS A 381 16.74 23.88 12.99
CA CYS A 381 16.20 25.14 12.46
C CYS A 381 17.17 26.33 12.67
N GLU A 382 17.87 26.37 13.81
CA GLU A 382 18.88 27.39 14.11
C GLU A 382 20.12 27.25 13.22
N GLN A 383 20.54 26.02 12.96
CA GLN A 383 21.70 25.71 12.10
C GLN A 383 21.40 25.86 10.60
N ASN A 384 20.15 25.69 10.19
CA ASN A 384 19.71 25.70 8.79
C ASN A 384 18.60 26.74 8.56
N PRO A 385 18.84 28.05 8.80
CA PRO A 385 17.81 29.08 8.79
C PRO A 385 17.16 29.28 7.41
N GLN A 386 17.89 29.01 6.33
CA GLN A 386 17.36 29.14 4.96
C GLN A 386 16.37 28.04 4.63
N ASP A 387 16.70 26.78 4.92
CA ASP A 387 15.81 25.63 4.69
C ASP A 387 14.58 25.72 5.61
N CYS A 388 14.78 26.08 6.88
CA CYS A 388 13.68 26.31 7.81
C CYS A 388 12.74 27.41 7.30
N ALA A 389 13.26 28.51 6.75
CA ALA A 389 12.45 29.58 6.17
C ALA A 389 11.65 29.10 4.94
N GLN A 390 12.25 28.30 4.06
CA GLN A 390 11.54 27.74 2.91
C GLN A 390 10.39 26.79 3.33
N ILE A 391 10.61 25.93 4.33
CA ILE A 391 9.58 25.08 4.91
C ILE A 391 8.45 25.93 5.50
N LEU A 392 8.78 26.98 6.26
CA LEU A 392 7.80 27.90 6.82
C LEU A 392 7.01 28.66 5.74
N GLU A 393 7.66 29.10 4.66
CA GLU A 393 6.98 29.77 3.55
C GLU A 393 5.96 28.85 2.88
N LYS A 394 6.31 27.57 2.70
CA LYS A 394 5.38 26.55 2.20
C LYS A 394 4.20 26.38 3.14
N ALA A 395 4.45 26.13 4.43
CA ALA A 395 3.40 25.94 5.43
C ALA A 395 2.47 27.17 5.55
N VAL A 396 3.01 28.40 5.44
CA VAL A 396 2.20 29.63 5.43
C VAL A 396 1.36 29.73 4.15
N SER A 397 1.87 29.29 3.01
CA SER A 397 1.09 29.24 1.76
C SER A 397 -0.13 28.33 1.90
N GLU A 398 0.05 27.16 2.51
CA GLU A 398 -1.02 26.20 2.81
C GLU A 398 -2.06 26.79 3.79
N ALA A 399 -1.58 27.40 4.89
CA ALA A 399 -2.47 28.06 5.85
C ALA A 399 -3.31 29.16 5.20
N LEU A 400 -2.73 29.96 4.31
CA LEU A 400 -3.46 31.01 3.59
C LEU A 400 -4.49 30.42 2.62
N GLY A 401 -4.17 29.32 1.93
CA GLY A 401 -5.12 28.55 1.13
C GLY A 401 -6.30 28.10 1.97
N ARG A 402 -6.05 27.38 3.04
CA ARG A 402 -7.07 26.90 4.00
C ARG A 402 -7.98 28.04 4.52
N ILE A 403 -7.40 29.19 4.88
CA ILE A 403 -8.15 30.35 5.36
C ILE A 403 -9.06 30.93 4.26
N LYS A 404 -8.58 30.99 3.00
CA LYS A 404 -9.38 31.44 1.87
C LYS A 404 -10.53 30.49 1.56
N ALA A 405 -10.26 29.18 1.56
CA ALA A 405 -11.29 28.15 1.36
C ALA A 405 -12.41 28.24 2.39
N ARG A 406 -12.03 28.35 3.67
CA ARG A 406 -13.02 28.50 4.76
C ARG A 406 -13.91 29.71 4.58
N LYS A 407 -13.34 30.86 4.18
CA LYS A 407 -14.11 32.08 3.89
C LYS A 407 -15.06 31.91 2.71
N ALA A 408 -14.64 31.21 1.65
CA ALA A 408 -15.48 30.91 0.49
C ALA A 408 -16.67 30.02 0.86
N ILE A 409 -16.43 28.98 1.67
CA ILE A 409 -17.48 28.07 2.18
C ILE A 409 -18.47 28.85 3.06
N GLU A 410 -17.99 29.70 3.96
CA GLU A 410 -18.84 30.54 4.82
C GLU A 410 -19.68 31.56 4.01
N ALA A 411 -19.11 32.10 2.92
CA ALA A 411 -19.82 32.97 2.00
C ALA A 411 -20.93 32.22 1.22
N ASN A 412 -20.63 31.02 0.74
CA ASN A 412 -21.59 30.17 0.01
C ASN A 412 -22.71 29.63 0.93
N ARG A 413 -22.42 29.30 2.19
CA ARG A 413 -23.46 28.96 3.17
C ARG A 413 -24.49 30.07 3.43
N LYS A 414 -24.07 31.34 3.36
CA LYS A 414 -24.95 32.50 3.47
C LYS A 414 -25.83 32.73 2.23
N SER A 415 -25.46 32.17 1.07
CA SER A 415 -26.21 32.30 -0.18
C SER A 415 -27.23 31.19 -0.44
N GLY A 416 -27.45 30.25 0.49
CA GLY A 416 -28.55 29.28 0.42
C GLY A 416 -28.40 28.19 -0.67
N MET A 417 -27.21 27.97 -1.19
CA MET A 417 -26.93 26.91 -2.21
C MET A 417 -26.44 25.61 -1.56
N ASP A 418 -27.27 24.97 -0.80
CA ASP A 418 -27.13 23.58 -0.36
C ASP A 418 -27.87 22.66 -1.35
N SER A 419 -27.37 22.51 -2.58
CA SER A 419 -27.64 21.31 -3.39
C SER A 419 -26.70 21.23 -4.59
N PHE A 420 -25.57 20.57 -4.45
CA PHE A 420 -24.97 19.95 -5.60
C PHE A 420 -25.88 18.79 -6.02
N GLY A 421 -26.87 19.08 -6.87
CA GLY A 421 -27.66 18.07 -7.56
C GLY A 421 -26.75 17.16 -8.38
N LEU A 422 -27.20 15.94 -8.66
CA LEU A 422 -26.46 15.02 -9.55
C LEU A 422 -26.14 15.73 -10.88
N PRO A 423 -24.95 15.48 -11.46
CA PRO A 423 -24.56 16.12 -12.71
C PRO A 423 -25.59 15.88 -13.81
N GLY A 424 -25.99 16.91 -14.54
CA GLY A 424 -27.00 16.81 -15.60
C GLY A 424 -26.64 15.84 -16.73
N LYS A 425 -25.35 15.48 -16.86
CA LYS A 425 -24.87 14.49 -17.85
C LYS A 425 -24.89 13.04 -17.34
N LEU A 426 -25.04 12.81 -16.04
CA LEU A 426 -25.12 11.46 -15.46
C LEU A 426 -26.45 10.81 -15.88
N ALA A 427 -26.38 9.70 -16.60
CA ALA A 427 -27.51 8.79 -16.76
C ALA A 427 -27.50 7.77 -15.62
N ASP A 428 -28.11 8.11 -14.50
CA ASP A 428 -28.12 7.30 -13.28
C ASP A 428 -28.91 6.00 -13.42
N CYS A 429 -28.63 5.01 -12.55
CA CYS A 429 -29.38 3.77 -12.45
C CYS A 429 -30.50 3.90 -11.40
N SER A 430 -31.51 3.02 -11.50
CA SER A 430 -32.67 3.10 -10.62
C SER A 430 -32.51 2.37 -9.28
N SER A 431 -31.62 1.38 -9.18
CA SER A 431 -31.31 0.69 -7.93
C SER A 431 -30.65 1.65 -6.93
N LYS A 432 -30.97 1.49 -5.64
CA LYS A 432 -30.40 2.24 -4.52
C LYS A 432 -29.46 1.39 -3.67
N LYS A 433 -29.15 0.17 -4.10
CA LYS A 433 -28.22 -0.73 -3.45
C LYS A 433 -26.85 -0.61 -4.12
N PRO A 434 -25.86 0.01 -3.48
CA PRO A 434 -24.55 0.27 -4.08
C PRO A 434 -23.86 -1.00 -4.58
N GLU A 435 -24.03 -2.12 -3.88
CA GLU A 435 -23.46 -3.42 -4.19
C GLU A 435 -23.95 -4.02 -5.53
N GLU A 436 -25.14 -3.62 -5.98
CA GLU A 436 -25.71 -4.02 -7.28
C GLU A 436 -25.39 -3.02 -8.39
N CYS A 437 -24.91 -1.81 -8.02
CA CYS A 437 -24.75 -0.68 -8.93
C CYS A 437 -23.32 -0.53 -9.42
N GLU A 438 -23.20 -0.14 -10.69
CA GLU A 438 -21.94 0.18 -11.33
C GLU A 438 -22.05 1.45 -12.17
N VAL A 439 -20.97 2.22 -12.26
CA VAL A 439 -20.88 3.43 -13.09
C VAL A 439 -19.79 3.27 -14.13
N TYR A 440 -20.15 3.51 -15.38
CA TYR A 440 -19.20 3.63 -16.48
C TYR A 440 -18.83 5.09 -16.67
N ILE A 441 -17.55 5.39 -16.52
CA ILE A 441 -16.97 6.69 -16.88
C ILE A 441 -16.46 6.56 -18.31
N VAL A 442 -17.15 7.23 -19.24
CA VAL A 442 -16.98 7.02 -20.67
C VAL A 442 -16.34 8.23 -21.34
N GLU A 443 -15.41 7.99 -22.26
CA GLU A 443 -14.80 9.04 -23.05
C GLU A 443 -15.77 9.60 -24.09
N GLY A 444 -16.09 10.88 -23.95
CA GLY A 444 -16.88 11.64 -24.92
C GLY A 444 -18.39 11.35 -24.93
N ASP A 445 -19.12 12.22 -25.60
CA ASP A 445 -20.57 12.15 -25.71
C ASP A 445 -21.02 11.08 -26.74
N SER A 446 -20.19 10.75 -27.74
CA SER A 446 -20.51 9.73 -28.76
C SER A 446 -20.60 8.34 -28.15
N ALA A 447 -19.50 7.86 -27.55
CA ALA A 447 -19.48 6.58 -26.84
C ALA A 447 -20.45 6.57 -25.66
N GLY A 448 -20.63 7.72 -24.98
CA GLY A 448 -21.64 7.92 -23.94
C GLY A 448 -23.06 7.71 -24.44
N GLY A 449 -23.36 8.05 -25.70
CA GLY A 449 -24.66 7.83 -26.36
C GLY A 449 -24.95 6.34 -26.55
N SER A 450 -24.03 5.60 -27.17
CA SER A 450 -24.13 4.14 -27.35
C SER A 450 -24.21 3.40 -26.03
N ALA A 451 -23.40 3.80 -25.04
CA ALA A 451 -23.43 3.20 -23.70
C ALA A 451 -24.76 3.45 -22.97
N LYS A 452 -25.36 4.63 -23.10
CA LYS A 452 -26.69 4.93 -22.53
C LYS A 452 -27.79 4.06 -23.15
N GLN A 453 -27.70 3.73 -24.43
CA GLN A 453 -28.66 2.84 -25.11
C GLN A 453 -28.45 1.38 -24.70
N GLY A 454 -27.19 0.94 -24.60
CA GLY A 454 -26.83 -0.45 -24.29
C GLY A 454 -26.95 -0.85 -22.82
N ARG A 455 -26.94 0.12 -21.88
CA ARG A 455 -26.91 -0.15 -20.44
C ARG A 455 -28.13 -0.87 -19.89
N ASN A 456 -27.94 -1.54 -18.75
CA ASN A 456 -29.05 -1.94 -17.89
C ASN A 456 -29.46 -0.74 -16.99
N PRO A 457 -30.62 -0.09 -17.26
CA PRO A 457 -31.03 1.10 -16.49
C PRO A 457 -31.26 0.84 -15.00
N LYS A 458 -31.40 -0.42 -14.58
CA LYS A 458 -31.60 -0.78 -13.18
C LYS A 458 -30.30 -0.66 -12.36
N THR A 459 -29.17 -1.12 -12.92
CA THR A 459 -27.93 -1.28 -12.17
C THR A 459 -26.73 -0.52 -12.75
N GLN A 460 -26.83 -0.05 -14.00
CA GLN A 460 -25.72 0.58 -14.71
C GLN A 460 -25.99 2.08 -14.91
N ALA A 461 -25.08 2.92 -14.41
CA ALA A 461 -25.04 4.35 -14.64
C ALA A 461 -23.95 4.71 -15.67
N ILE A 462 -24.18 5.76 -16.47
CA ILE A 462 -23.22 6.26 -17.47
C ILE A 462 -22.90 7.71 -17.18
N LEU A 463 -21.61 8.01 -17.04
CA LEU A 463 -21.06 9.34 -16.88
C LEU A 463 -20.12 9.66 -18.07
N PRO A 464 -20.57 10.36 -19.10
CA PRO A 464 -19.68 10.79 -20.17
C PRO A 464 -18.79 11.94 -19.70
N LEU A 465 -17.49 11.85 -20.00
CA LEU A 465 -16.52 12.91 -19.81
C LEU A 465 -16.41 13.77 -21.07
N TRP A 466 -16.11 15.05 -20.94
CA TRP A 466 -15.88 15.93 -22.07
C TRP A 466 -14.45 16.45 -22.10
N GLY A 467 -13.66 15.85 -22.98
CA GLY A 467 -12.25 16.19 -23.18
C GLY A 467 -11.34 15.77 -22.01
N LYS A 468 -10.06 16.00 -22.19
CA LYS A 468 -9.02 15.61 -21.23
C LYS A 468 -9.24 16.25 -19.87
N MET A 469 -9.10 15.45 -18.83
CA MET A 469 -9.23 15.88 -17.44
C MET A 469 -7.99 16.65 -16.98
N LEU A 470 -8.11 17.33 -15.85
CA LEU A 470 -6.99 17.98 -15.18
C LEU A 470 -6.02 16.90 -14.68
N ASN A 471 -4.73 17.04 -15.00
CA ASN A 471 -3.68 16.29 -14.32
C ASN A 471 -3.56 16.81 -12.89
N VAL A 472 -3.88 15.96 -11.92
CA VAL A 472 -3.97 16.36 -10.51
C VAL A 472 -2.70 16.08 -9.71
N GLU A 473 -1.64 15.55 -10.34
CA GLU A 473 -0.42 15.12 -9.63
C GLU A 473 0.20 16.23 -8.76
N LYS A 474 0.17 17.48 -9.25
CA LYS A 474 0.73 18.63 -8.51
C LYS A 474 -0.29 19.76 -8.33
N VAL A 475 -1.56 19.41 -8.23
CA VAL A 475 -2.64 20.40 -8.10
C VAL A 475 -3.18 20.43 -6.68
N HIS A 476 -3.25 21.63 -6.11
CA HIS A 476 -3.83 21.82 -4.78
C HIS A 476 -5.26 21.27 -4.70
N PRO A 477 -5.65 20.55 -3.64
CA PRO A 477 -6.97 19.92 -3.48
C PRO A 477 -8.16 20.84 -3.76
N GLU A 478 -8.05 22.13 -3.41
CA GLU A 478 -9.10 23.12 -3.67
C GLU A 478 -9.38 23.33 -5.16
N LYS A 479 -8.33 23.31 -6.00
CA LYS A 479 -8.48 23.43 -7.46
C LYS A 479 -9.11 22.18 -8.05
N VAL A 480 -8.85 21.03 -7.46
CA VAL A 480 -9.46 19.74 -7.86
C VAL A 480 -10.96 19.76 -7.56
N ILE A 481 -11.35 20.16 -6.35
CA ILE A 481 -12.77 20.27 -5.94
C ILE A 481 -13.55 21.24 -6.85
N ASN A 482 -12.94 22.34 -7.25
CA ASN A 482 -13.60 23.38 -8.06
C ASN A 482 -13.44 23.14 -9.58
N ASN A 483 -12.83 22.04 -10.00
CA ASN A 483 -12.64 21.74 -11.42
C ASN A 483 -13.92 21.23 -12.06
N GLU A 484 -14.42 21.92 -13.08
CA GLU A 484 -15.69 21.61 -13.77
C GLU A 484 -15.75 20.20 -14.35
N LYS A 485 -14.60 19.60 -14.72
CA LYS A 485 -14.53 18.24 -15.28
C LYS A 485 -14.47 17.15 -14.22
N LEU A 486 -13.90 17.44 -13.04
CA LEU A 486 -13.78 16.49 -11.93
C LEU A 486 -15.00 16.51 -11.01
N GLN A 487 -15.65 17.66 -10.86
CA GLN A 487 -16.88 17.76 -10.05
C GLN A 487 -17.95 16.73 -10.39
N PRO A 488 -18.28 16.46 -11.67
CA PRO A 488 -19.27 15.42 -12.00
C PRO A 488 -18.86 14.03 -11.53
N VAL A 489 -17.58 13.68 -11.56
CA VAL A 489 -17.07 12.40 -11.05
C VAL A 489 -17.25 12.35 -9.53
N ILE A 490 -16.79 13.39 -8.82
CA ILE A 490 -16.89 13.50 -7.35
C ILE A 490 -18.34 13.40 -6.89
N ALA A 491 -19.23 14.19 -7.53
CA ALA A 491 -20.65 14.23 -7.17
C ALA A 491 -21.37 12.89 -7.49
N SER A 492 -21.02 12.24 -8.60
CA SER A 492 -21.61 10.94 -8.98
C SER A 492 -21.25 9.84 -7.99
N LEU A 493 -19.99 9.78 -7.52
CA LEU A 493 -19.54 8.77 -6.57
C LEU A 493 -20.11 8.99 -5.16
N GLY A 494 -20.26 10.25 -4.73
CA GLY A 494 -20.86 10.61 -3.47
C GLY A 494 -19.94 10.50 -2.23
N THR A 495 -18.72 10.01 -2.41
CA THR A 495 -17.77 9.71 -1.31
C THR A 495 -17.06 10.95 -0.76
N GLY A 496 -17.07 12.09 -1.48
CA GLY A 496 -16.12 13.17 -1.23
C GLY A 496 -14.72 12.82 -1.73
N ILE A 497 -13.72 13.66 -1.41
CA ILE A 497 -12.30 13.43 -1.81
C ILE A 497 -11.34 13.79 -0.67
N GLY A 498 -10.14 13.24 -0.71
CA GLY A 498 -9.06 13.51 0.24
C GLY A 498 -9.52 13.31 1.69
N LYS A 499 -9.34 14.30 2.55
CA LYS A 499 -9.73 14.23 3.98
C LYS A 499 -11.23 14.07 4.23
N ASN A 500 -12.07 14.45 3.28
CA ASN A 500 -13.52 14.33 3.37
C ASN A 500 -14.04 13.04 2.71
N PHE A 501 -13.13 12.19 2.26
CA PHE A 501 -13.47 10.90 1.64
C PHE A 501 -14.13 9.97 2.67
N ASN A 502 -15.24 9.37 2.28
CA ASN A 502 -15.94 8.38 3.08
C ASN A 502 -16.49 7.28 2.15
N ILE A 503 -15.89 6.11 2.23
CA ILE A 503 -16.23 4.95 1.39
C ILE A 503 -17.66 4.44 1.62
N GLU A 504 -18.20 4.58 2.85
CA GLU A 504 -19.57 4.15 3.19
C GLU A 504 -20.66 4.93 2.43
N LYS A 505 -20.29 6.06 1.82
CA LYS A 505 -21.17 6.85 0.96
C LYS A 505 -21.07 6.51 -0.51
N LEU A 506 -20.26 5.50 -0.86
CA LEU A 506 -20.07 5.09 -2.25
C LEU A 506 -21.39 4.60 -2.87
N ARG A 507 -21.75 5.19 -4.00
CA ARG A 507 -23.03 4.90 -4.68
C ARG A 507 -22.95 3.73 -5.64
N TYR A 508 -21.76 3.36 -6.10
CA TYR A 508 -21.52 2.30 -7.09
C TYR A 508 -20.33 1.46 -6.67
N HIS A 509 -20.54 0.17 -6.38
CA HIS A 509 -19.46 -0.72 -5.98
C HIS A 509 -18.51 -1.12 -7.11
N LYS A 510 -18.84 -0.76 -8.36
CA LYS A 510 -17.90 -0.86 -9.48
C LYS A 510 -17.85 0.45 -10.23
N ILE A 511 -16.66 0.98 -10.36
CA ILE A 511 -16.31 2.19 -11.12
C ILE A 511 -15.50 1.70 -12.31
N ILE A 512 -16.10 1.78 -13.51
CA ILE A 512 -15.53 1.19 -14.72
C ILE A 512 -15.10 2.31 -15.64
N ILE A 513 -13.79 2.43 -15.86
CA ILE A 513 -13.21 3.34 -16.84
C ILE A 513 -13.36 2.70 -18.22
N MET A 514 -14.06 3.38 -19.12
CA MET A 514 -14.31 2.90 -20.49
C MET A 514 -13.87 3.98 -21.47
N ALA A 515 -12.65 3.84 -21.97
CA ALA A 515 -11.99 4.74 -22.90
C ALA A 515 -11.66 4.04 -24.20
N ASP A 516 -11.42 4.81 -25.25
CA ASP A 516 -11.03 4.30 -26.58
C ASP A 516 -9.68 3.55 -26.51
N ALA A 517 -9.48 2.60 -27.42
CA ALA A 517 -8.24 1.82 -27.49
C ALA A 517 -7.11 2.56 -28.22
N ASP A 518 -7.03 3.87 -28.04
CA ASP A 518 -6.02 4.74 -28.63
C ASP A 518 -5.18 5.45 -27.57
N VAL A 519 -4.21 6.27 -28.02
CA VAL A 519 -3.30 7.01 -27.12
C VAL A 519 -4.03 8.05 -26.26
N ASP A 520 -5.11 8.64 -26.75
CA ASP A 520 -5.91 9.62 -26.02
C ASP A 520 -6.74 8.94 -24.92
N GLY A 521 -7.37 7.81 -25.21
CA GLY A 521 -8.10 7.00 -24.24
C GLY A 521 -7.20 6.43 -23.16
N ALA A 522 -5.99 5.96 -23.52
CA ALA A 522 -4.97 5.55 -22.55
C ALA A 522 -4.56 6.71 -21.62
N HIS A 523 -4.42 7.93 -22.17
CA HIS A 523 -4.10 9.13 -21.38
C HIS A 523 -5.26 9.51 -20.45
N ILE A 524 -6.52 9.47 -20.90
CA ILE A 524 -7.69 9.75 -20.05
C ILE A 524 -7.78 8.73 -18.91
N SER A 525 -7.57 7.44 -19.20
CA SER A 525 -7.52 6.39 -18.19
C SER A 525 -6.43 6.66 -17.15
N THR A 526 -5.24 7.08 -17.57
CA THR A 526 -4.13 7.42 -16.68
C THR A 526 -4.46 8.64 -15.81
N LEU A 527 -5.09 9.67 -16.36
CA LEU A 527 -5.53 10.86 -15.60
C LEU A 527 -6.57 10.50 -14.53
N LEU A 528 -7.53 9.62 -14.86
CA LEU A 528 -8.52 9.11 -13.89
C LEU A 528 -7.86 8.27 -12.80
N MET A 529 -6.95 7.38 -13.18
CA MET A 529 -6.20 6.57 -12.21
C MET A 529 -5.37 7.47 -11.28
N THR A 530 -4.69 8.51 -11.81
CA THR A 530 -3.97 9.50 -11.01
C THR A 530 -4.91 10.18 -10.02
N PHE A 531 -6.11 10.58 -10.48
CA PHE A 531 -7.11 11.21 -9.62
C PHE A 531 -7.59 10.27 -8.50
N PHE A 532 -7.93 9.02 -8.80
CA PHE A 532 -8.34 8.06 -7.79
C PHE A 532 -7.20 7.72 -6.83
N PHE A 533 -6.00 7.52 -7.33
CA PHE A 533 -4.83 7.21 -6.49
C PHE A 533 -4.51 8.35 -5.52
N ARG A 534 -4.55 9.63 -5.98
CA ARG A 534 -4.20 10.78 -5.14
C ARG A 534 -5.30 11.22 -4.19
N PHE A 535 -6.57 11.09 -4.57
CA PHE A 535 -7.68 11.68 -3.82
C PHE A 535 -8.70 10.69 -3.27
N MET A 536 -8.69 9.44 -3.74
CA MET A 536 -9.61 8.38 -3.36
C MET A 536 -8.93 6.99 -3.33
N PRO A 537 -7.73 6.82 -2.70
CA PRO A 537 -6.95 5.57 -2.79
C PRO A 537 -7.74 4.35 -2.29
N GLU A 538 -8.57 4.50 -1.28
CA GLU A 538 -9.39 3.42 -0.72
C GLU A 538 -10.34 2.78 -1.75
N LEU A 539 -10.72 3.50 -2.82
CA LEU A 539 -11.48 2.90 -3.93
C LEU A 539 -10.68 1.82 -4.67
N ILE A 540 -9.37 2.02 -4.81
CA ILE A 540 -8.49 1.05 -5.46
C ILE A 540 -8.17 -0.08 -4.48
N GLU A 541 -7.83 0.25 -3.25
CA GLU A 541 -7.49 -0.71 -2.19
C GLU A 541 -8.63 -1.70 -1.91
N ARG A 542 -9.88 -1.22 -1.91
CA ARG A 542 -11.07 -2.08 -1.75
C ARG A 542 -11.55 -2.71 -3.07
N GLY A 543 -10.86 -2.48 -4.19
CA GLY A 543 -11.11 -3.15 -5.47
C GLY A 543 -12.35 -2.67 -6.21
N HIS A 544 -12.74 -1.40 -6.04
CA HIS A 544 -13.91 -0.82 -6.71
C HIS A 544 -13.61 -0.28 -8.11
N VAL A 545 -12.32 -0.12 -8.51
CA VAL A 545 -11.94 0.49 -9.79
C VAL A 545 -11.58 -0.57 -10.82
N TYR A 546 -12.15 -0.45 -12.01
CA TYR A 546 -11.97 -1.36 -13.14
C TYR A 546 -11.70 -0.60 -14.43
N ILE A 547 -11.00 -1.24 -15.36
CA ILE A 547 -10.83 -0.80 -16.74
C ILE A 547 -11.59 -1.76 -17.63
N ALA A 548 -12.51 -1.25 -18.46
CA ALA A 548 -13.21 -2.03 -19.46
C ALA A 548 -12.24 -2.48 -20.56
N MET A 549 -12.41 -3.69 -21.04
CA MET A 549 -11.63 -4.27 -22.12
C MET A 549 -12.58 -4.55 -23.31
N PRO A 550 -12.86 -3.55 -24.16
CA PRO A 550 -13.67 -3.78 -25.37
C PRO A 550 -12.89 -4.67 -26.36
N PRO A 551 -13.59 -5.39 -27.27
CA PRO A 551 -12.92 -6.14 -28.32
C PRO A 551 -12.19 -5.23 -29.30
N LEU A 552 -11.05 -5.70 -29.82
CA LEU A 552 -10.29 -5.00 -30.84
C LEU A 552 -10.80 -5.26 -32.25
N TYR A 553 -11.38 -6.45 -32.48
CA TYR A 553 -11.88 -6.83 -33.80
C TYR A 553 -13.22 -7.53 -33.73
N ARG A 554 -13.99 -7.38 -34.83
CA ARG A 554 -15.12 -8.23 -35.19
C ARG A 554 -14.73 -9.03 -36.43
N VAL A 555 -14.84 -10.36 -36.36
CA VAL A 555 -14.67 -11.28 -37.51
C VAL A 555 -16.05 -11.82 -37.84
N GLU A 556 -16.55 -11.53 -39.05
CA GLU A 556 -17.89 -11.91 -39.48
C GLU A 556 -17.87 -12.63 -40.84
N TYR A 557 -18.60 -13.73 -40.93
CA TYR A 557 -18.91 -14.38 -42.19
C TYR A 557 -20.41 -14.68 -42.27
N LYS A 558 -21.18 -13.80 -42.92
CA LYS A 558 -22.64 -13.77 -42.91
C LYS A 558 -23.27 -15.06 -43.46
N LYS A 559 -22.65 -15.69 -44.48
CA LYS A 559 -23.19 -16.93 -45.09
C LYS A 559 -23.20 -18.11 -44.14
N ALA A 560 -22.25 -18.20 -43.23
CA ALA A 560 -22.15 -19.24 -42.19
C ALA A 560 -22.78 -18.82 -40.86
N LYS A 561 -23.32 -17.59 -40.75
CA LYS A 561 -23.77 -17.00 -39.48
C LYS A 561 -22.65 -16.98 -38.41
N PHE A 562 -21.40 -16.89 -38.86
CA PHE A 562 -20.25 -16.81 -37.98
C PHE A 562 -20.02 -15.34 -37.63
N ARG A 563 -20.00 -15.02 -36.34
CA ARG A 563 -19.59 -13.72 -35.78
C ARG A 563 -18.83 -13.95 -34.50
N ARG A 564 -17.61 -13.40 -34.42
CA ARG A 564 -16.75 -13.44 -33.23
C ARG A 564 -16.22 -12.04 -32.92
N PHE A 565 -16.26 -11.69 -31.65
CA PHE A 565 -15.55 -10.53 -31.11
C PHE A 565 -14.28 -11.02 -30.45
N VAL A 566 -13.13 -10.45 -30.81
CA VAL A 566 -11.81 -10.92 -30.39
C VAL A 566 -10.98 -9.77 -29.84
N PHE A 567 -10.11 -10.07 -28.90
CA PHE A 567 -9.46 -9.10 -28.04
C PHE A 567 -7.94 -8.99 -28.30
N SER A 568 -7.39 -9.82 -29.18
CA SER A 568 -6.00 -9.77 -29.61
C SER A 568 -5.85 -10.20 -31.06
N ASP A 569 -4.66 -9.95 -31.64
CA ASP A 569 -4.32 -10.40 -32.99
C ASP A 569 -4.31 -11.92 -33.09
N GLU A 570 -3.82 -12.61 -32.06
CA GLU A 570 -3.81 -14.07 -32.02
C GLU A 570 -5.22 -14.65 -31.97
N GLU A 571 -6.14 -14.02 -31.22
CA GLU A 571 -7.56 -14.43 -31.19
C GLU A 571 -8.21 -14.20 -32.56
N ARG A 572 -7.87 -13.10 -33.26
CA ARG A 572 -8.34 -12.82 -34.63
C ARG A 572 -7.87 -13.92 -35.59
N ASP A 573 -6.60 -14.25 -35.58
CA ASP A 573 -6.03 -15.21 -36.49
C ASP A 573 -6.60 -16.61 -36.26
N ARG A 574 -6.79 -17.00 -35.00
CA ARG A 574 -7.52 -18.24 -34.65
C ARG A 574 -8.96 -18.23 -35.14
N ALA A 575 -9.70 -17.12 -34.99
CA ALA A 575 -11.07 -17.02 -35.48
C ALA A 575 -11.15 -17.12 -37.02
N LEU A 576 -10.14 -16.62 -37.73
CA LEU A 576 -10.01 -16.77 -39.18
C LEU A 576 -9.64 -18.22 -39.58
N GLU A 577 -8.80 -18.91 -38.81
CA GLU A 577 -8.46 -20.31 -39.00
C GLU A 577 -9.67 -21.23 -38.83
N GLU A 578 -10.58 -20.95 -37.87
CA GLU A 578 -11.85 -21.69 -37.71
C GLU A 578 -12.74 -21.67 -38.96
N LEU A 579 -12.60 -20.63 -39.81
CA LEU A 579 -13.35 -20.52 -41.05
C LEU A 579 -12.79 -21.34 -42.22
N GLY A 580 -11.59 -21.90 -42.08
CA GLY A 580 -10.91 -22.72 -43.08
C GLY A 580 -10.87 -22.07 -44.48
N GLU A 581 -11.43 -22.73 -45.51
CA GLU A 581 -11.48 -22.23 -46.90
C GLU A 581 -12.28 -20.90 -47.08
N ASN A 582 -13.02 -20.47 -46.06
CA ASN A 582 -13.79 -19.24 -46.09
C ASN A 582 -13.06 -18.06 -45.40
N ARG A 583 -11.82 -18.25 -44.97
CA ARG A 583 -11.00 -17.23 -44.29
C ARG A 583 -10.97 -15.93 -45.09
N ASP A 584 -10.68 -15.98 -46.38
CA ASP A 584 -10.55 -14.79 -47.25
C ASP A 584 -11.89 -14.11 -47.59
N LYS A 585 -13.02 -14.75 -47.21
CA LYS A 585 -14.37 -14.23 -47.41
C LYS A 585 -14.95 -13.60 -46.13
N ALA A 586 -14.23 -13.71 -45.04
CA ALA A 586 -14.63 -13.12 -43.78
C ALA A 586 -14.35 -11.58 -43.79
N GLU A 587 -15.31 -10.85 -43.28
CA GLU A 587 -15.17 -9.42 -43.02
C GLU A 587 -14.50 -9.26 -41.64
N VAL A 588 -13.35 -8.59 -41.59
CA VAL A 588 -12.65 -8.24 -40.36
C VAL A 588 -12.75 -6.75 -40.17
N GLN A 589 -13.48 -6.34 -39.14
CA GLN A 589 -13.57 -4.94 -38.74
C GLN A 589 -12.71 -4.73 -37.51
N ARG A 590 -11.79 -3.76 -37.57
CA ARG A 590 -11.02 -3.30 -36.41
C ARG A 590 -11.74 -2.12 -35.79
N TYR A 591 -11.92 -2.13 -34.48
CA TYR A 591 -12.43 -1.01 -33.71
C TYR A 591 -11.27 -0.15 -33.20
N LYS A 592 -11.22 1.11 -33.60
CA LYS A 592 -10.24 2.10 -33.10
C LYS A 592 -10.76 2.88 -31.90
N GLY A 593 -12.09 2.95 -31.77
CA GLY A 593 -12.77 3.61 -30.66
C GLY A 593 -14.16 3.04 -30.41
N LEU A 594 -14.67 3.28 -29.21
CA LEU A 594 -15.99 2.84 -28.76
C LEU A 594 -17.14 3.41 -29.59
N GLY A 595 -16.90 4.58 -30.21
CA GLY A 595 -17.88 5.22 -31.11
C GLY A 595 -18.08 4.52 -32.44
N GLU A 596 -17.20 3.57 -32.80
CA GLU A 596 -17.33 2.75 -34.02
C GLU A 596 -18.19 1.50 -33.80
N MET A 597 -18.48 1.19 -32.52
CA MET A 597 -19.33 0.05 -32.15
C MET A 597 -20.81 0.46 -32.14
N GLU A 598 -21.64 -0.39 -32.72
CA GLU A 598 -23.09 -0.28 -32.52
C GLU A 598 -23.43 -0.51 -31.04
N TRP A 599 -24.51 0.10 -30.56
CA TRP A 599 -24.85 0.01 -29.14
C TRP A 599 -25.16 -1.44 -28.68
N GLU A 600 -25.68 -2.29 -29.58
CA GLU A 600 -25.89 -3.70 -29.33
C GLU A 600 -24.58 -4.46 -29.14
N GLU A 601 -23.58 -4.15 -29.95
CA GLU A 601 -22.23 -4.74 -29.85
C GLU A 601 -21.54 -4.33 -28.56
N LEU A 602 -21.59 -3.04 -28.22
CA LEU A 602 -21.07 -2.50 -26.98
C LEU A 602 -21.75 -3.15 -25.76
N LYS A 603 -23.07 -3.34 -25.81
CA LYS A 603 -23.84 -4.03 -24.79
C LYS A 603 -23.37 -5.47 -24.63
N GLU A 604 -23.33 -6.22 -25.73
CA GLU A 604 -23.03 -7.66 -25.74
C GLU A 604 -21.60 -7.93 -25.23
N THR A 605 -20.61 -7.13 -25.64
CA THR A 605 -19.19 -7.43 -25.45
C THR A 605 -18.57 -6.76 -24.22
N THR A 606 -19.06 -5.56 -23.87
CA THR A 606 -18.37 -4.68 -22.90
C THR A 606 -19.20 -4.33 -21.67
N MET A 607 -20.55 -4.38 -21.79
CA MET A 607 -21.42 -3.95 -20.69
C MET A 607 -22.17 -5.11 -20.02
N ALA A 608 -22.51 -6.17 -20.76
CA ALA A 608 -23.22 -7.31 -20.21
C ALA A 608 -22.33 -8.09 -19.23
N PRO A 609 -22.73 -8.25 -17.95
CA PRO A 609 -21.89 -8.86 -16.91
C PRO A 609 -21.39 -10.27 -17.24
N GLU A 610 -22.17 -11.02 -18.01
CA GLU A 610 -21.89 -12.40 -18.41
C GLU A 610 -20.80 -12.54 -19.47
N ASN A 611 -20.57 -11.50 -20.30
CA ASN A 611 -19.69 -11.59 -21.49
C ASN A 611 -18.50 -10.63 -21.42
N ARG A 612 -18.60 -9.57 -20.63
CA ARG A 612 -17.60 -8.50 -20.61
C ARG A 612 -16.27 -8.94 -20.01
N LYS A 613 -15.19 -8.40 -20.55
CA LYS A 613 -13.85 -8.48 -19.94
C LYS A 613 -13.53 -7.16 -19.24
N MET A 614 -13.05 -7.24 -18.02
CA MET A 614 -12.60 -6.07 -17.23
C MET A 614 -11.31 -6.41 -16.51
N LYS A 615 -10.44 -5.42 -16.37
CA LYS A 615 -9.23 -5.51 -15.54
C LYS A 615 -9.46 -4.73 -14.26
N GLN A 616 -9.39 -5.38 -13.10
CA GLN A 616 -9.41 -4.70 -11.81
C GLN A 616 -8.10 -3.96 -11.59
N VAL A 617 -8.18 -2.70 -11.20
CA VAL A 617 -7.00 -1.90 -10.81
C VAL A 617 -6.61 -2.28 -9.40
N LYS A 618 -5.34 -2.65 -9.22
CA LYS A 618 -4.78 -3.03 -7.91
C LYS A 618 -3.50 -2.24 -7.65
N ILE A 619 -3.25 -1.93 -6.40
CA ILE A 619 -1.99 -1.39 -5.92
C ILE A 619 -1.29 -2.54 -5.21
N THR A 620 -0.20 -3.06 -5.80
CA THR A 620 0.62 -4.12 -5.21
C THR A 620 1.70 -3.52 -4.30
N ASP A 621 2.31 -2.43 -4.75
CA ASP A 621 3.26 -1.62 -4.00
C ASP A 621 2.85 -0.14 -4.09
N ALA A 622 2.39 0.44 -2.98
CA ALA A 622 1.93 1.83 -2.94
C ALA A 622 3.07 2.83 -3.15
N ILE A 623 4.30 2.47 -2.76
CA ILE A 623 5.48 3.31 -2.92
C ILE A 623 5.90 3.37 -4.38
N GLU A 624 5.96 2.21 -5.03
CA GLU A 624 6.28 2.12 -6.45
C GLU A 624 5.21 2.79 -7.32
N ALA A 625 3.92 2.59 -7.00
CA ALA A 625 2.82 3.29 -7.66
C ALA A 625 2.96 4.81 -7.54
N ASP A 626 3.26 5.32 -6.34
CA ASP A 626 3.52 6.76 -6.12
C ASP A 626 4.68 7.27 -6.98
N HIS A 627 5.77 6.50 -7.04
CA HIS A 627 6.94 6.84 -7.83
C HIS A 627 6.61 6.89 -9.33
N ILE A 628 5.91 5.88 -9.85
CA ILE A 628 5.48 5.81 -11.25
C ILE A 628 4.56 7.00 -11.59
N PHE A 629 3.55 7.30 -10.76
CA PHE A 629 2.69 8.46 -10.99
C PHE A 629 3.48 9.78 -10.94
N SER A 630 4.42 9.93 -10.00
CA SER A 630 5.26 11.14 -9.92
C SER A 630 6.16 11.31 -11.13
N ILE A 631 6.72 10.22 -11.70
CA ILE A 631 7.52 10.25 -12.93
C ILE A 631 6.65 10.56 -14.15
N LEU A 632 5.57 9.79 -14.34
CA LEU A 632 4.77 9.85 -15.57
C LEU A 632 3.92 11.12 -15.63
N MET A 633 3.38 11.56 -14.50
CA MET A 633 2.41 12.67 -14.42
C MET A 633 2.99 13.94 -13.80
N GLY A 634 4.22 13.89 -13.28
CA GLY A 634 4.95 15.05 -12.76
C GLY A 634 5.42 16.02 -13.85
N ASP A 635 6.03 17.16 -13.46
CA ASP A 635 6.47 18.21 -14.39
C ASP A 635 7.84 17.92 -15.01
N ASP A 636 8.66 17.08 -14.37
CA ASP A 636 10.02 16.81 -14.81
C ASP A 636 10.04 15.87 -16.03
N VAL A 637 10.71 16.32 -17.10
CA VAL A 637 10.74 15.62 -18.39
C VAL A 637 11.79 14.50 -18.40
N ASP A 638 12.96 14.74 -17.78
CA ASP A 638 14.10 13.81 -17.87
C ASP A 638 13.83 12.46 -17.19
N PRO A 639 13.26 12.37 -15.97
CA PRO A 639 12.88 11.09 -15.37
C PRO A 639 11.86 10.32 -16.22
N ARG A 640 10.89 11.03 -16.81
CA ARG A 640 9.88 10.44 -17.69
C ARG A 640 10.49 9.88 -18.97
N ARG A 641 11.41 10.64 -19.59
CA ARG A 641 12.13 10.18 -20.79
C ARG A 641 12.91 8.90 -20.50
N LYS A 642 13.67 8.88 -19.41
CA LYS A 642 14.45 7.74 -19.00
C LYS A 642 13.56 6.52 -18.74
N PHE A 643 12.44 6.70 -18.03
CA PHE A 643 11.46 5.63 -17.81
C PHE A 643 10.92 5.06 -19.13
N ILE A 644 10.59 5.92 -20.10
CA ILE A 644 10.08 5.49 -21.41
C ILE A 644 11.16 4.71 -22.17
N GLU A 645 12.41 5.19 -22.18
CA GLU A 645 13.53 4.52 -22.84
C GLU A 645 13.80 3.13 -22.25
N GLU A 646 13.80 3.01 -20.92
CA GLU A 646 14.04 1.76 -20.19
C GLU A 646 12.90 0.75 -20.39
N ASN A 647 11.66 1.20 -20.55
CA ASN A 647 10.48 0.34 -20.66
C ASN A 647 9.95 0.19 -22.09
N ALA A 648 10.58 0.83 -23.09
CA ALA A 648 10.13 0.78 -24.48
C ALA A 648 10.08 -0.65 -25.07
N VAL A 649 10.91 -1.55 -24.56
CA VAL A 649 10.97 -2.96 -24.98
C VAL A 649 9.67 -3.72 -24.64
N TYR A 650 8.95 -3.27 -23.62
CA TYR A 650 7.70 -3.89 -23.16
C TYR A 650 6.45 -3.22 -23.75
N ALA A 651 6.64 -2.14 -24.49
CA ALA A 651 5.52 -1.40 -25.08
C ALA A 651 5.01 -2.10 -26.33
N THR A 652 3.72 -2.44 -26.34
CA THR A 652 3.04 -2.86 -27.57
C THR A 652 2.56 -1.58 -28.27
N LEU A 653 3.32 -1.15 -29.27
CA LEU A 653 2.97 0.04 -30.04
C LEU A 653 2.07 -0.35 -31.21
N ASP A 654 0.95 0.33 -31.34
CA ASP A 654 0.11 0.28 -32.53
C ASP A 654 0.68 1.27 -33.56
N VAL A 655 1.64 0.80 -34.39
CA VAL A 655 2.31 1.61 -35.44
C VAL A 655 1.63 1.38 -36.77
#